data_ae6e1312b4d97b46f228d569fbd8a4de
#
_entry.id   ae6e1312b4d97b46f228d569fbd8a4de
#
_cell.length_a   1.000
_cell.length_b   1.000
_cell.length_c   1.000
_cell.angle_alpha   90.00
_cell.angle_beta   90.00
_cell.angle_gamma   90.00
#
_symmetry.space_group_name_H-M   'P 1'
#
loop_
_entity.id
_entity.type
_entity.pdbx_description
1 polymer ?
#
loop_
_entity_poly.entity_id
_entity_poly.type
_entity_poly.pdbx_seq_one_letter_code
_entity_poly.pdbx_strand_id
1 'polypeptide(L)'
;MRVSFDWLKDFVKVAATPEAVAEKLTMLGLEIEALERIDGDVVLEVNVTPNRPDCLSIMGIARELSAAYGIPLAFPDLNVVSESKELDFNVEILESDLCRRYAGRIVHNLKVGPSPDWMKKRLEKCGIRSINNVVDVTNYVLLEFGHPLHAFDLSTIRGHLIRVGTPKVTTGQSNMKFTTLDGSEREVSGETLLIWDAERPIAIAGVMGGSDTEVTEKTVDIFIESAYFEPTSIRRTSKTLGLKTEASYRFERGTDLKALKKALDRAAMLMHEVAGGTLYGKIDIYPKRFYPKQINVRYERIGRLLGVKLSEQEVLDCLQGLGLEIFECNSEGFKVKVPPYRGDIAMEADIIEEVARLYGYDRIPAELPKARLGVDSRKEIVSAREIRHDIRESLLKCGFDEAINLSFMGAYELDLLSIPAEDARRKLVQVRNPLREEDAYMRTTLVPALIRNLIHNLAHGNRELRLFEMAKAFIDIDHNSLPEEKERIAALYYREKTKTLYKDDTPDFFVVKGIGDAMLEGIGISGHSYVRSDEPFLHPGRSANIMIGGSKAGFIGELSPAVIEALDIKAQKPSVIVMEMDLGAIISLSKRDAIYKQLPKYPFVERDTAIIVDARLQAAEIIGHLKDHASGIVEDVSIFDIYQGGNIGVGKKSIAFNVRYRSPEKTLTDQEVEDTHKVLVDYILEKTGGQVRI
;
A
#
# COMPACT_ATOMS: atom_id res chain seq x y z
N MET A 1 -0.39 7.60 20.71
CA MET A 1 -0.54 8.48 21.91
C MET A 1 -0.12 7.71 23.14
N ARG A 2 0.71 8.31 24.01
CA ARG A 2 1.14 7.68 25.25
C ARG A 2 0.16 8.02 26.38
N VAL A 3 -0.31 7.02 27.11
CA VAL A 3 -1.34 7.11 28.15
C VAL A 3 -0.84 6.47 29.45
N SER A 4 -0.69 7.25 30.51
CA SER A 4 -0.36 6.77 31.85
C SER A 4 -1.58 6.04 32.42
N PHE A 5 -1.41 4.78 32.86
CA PHE A 5 -2.48 3.98 33.44
C PHE A 5 -2.91 4.52 34.80
N ASP A 6 -1.98 5.06 35.59
CA ASP A 6 -2.32 5.68 36.86
C ASP A 6 -3.12 6.98 36.68
N TRP A 7 -2.79 7.80 35.67
CA TRP A 7 -3.58 8.98 35.33
C TRP A 7 -4.98 8.62 34.84
N LEU A 8 -5.09 7.56 34.01
CA LEU A 8 -6.37 7.06 33.49
C LEU A 8 -7.33 6.65 34.64
N LYS A 9 -6.80 6.08 35.75
CA LYS A 9 -7.58 5.70 36.94
C LYS A 9 -8.21 6.87 37.67
N ASP A 10 -7.75 8.12 37.45
CA ASP A 10 -8.41 9.28 38.03
C ASP A 10 -9.82 9.46 37.47
N PHE A 11 -10.05 9.02 36.24
CA PHE A 11 -11.30 9.19 35.50
C PHE A 11 -12.16 7.91 35.43
N VAL A 12 -11.55 6.74 35.42
CA VAL A 12 -12.26 5.46 35.38
C VAL A 12 -11.60 4.44 36.30
N LYS A 13 -12.36 3.95 37.27
CA LYS A 13 -11.86 3.02 38.31
C LYS A 13 -11.90 1.57 37.84
N VAL A 14 -11.11 1.25 36.80
CA VAL A 14 -11.01 -0.11 36.27
C VAL A 14 -10.24 -1.01 37.23
N ALA A 15 -10.82 -2.14 37.61
CA ALA A 15 -10.17 -3.13 38.47
C ALA A 15 -9.26 -4.11 37.72
N ALA A 16 -9.32 -4.12 36.37
CA ALA A 16 -8.52 -4.98 35.49
C ALA A 16 -7.04 -4.57 35.49
N THR A 17 -6.16 -5.52 35.14
CA THR A 17 -4.73 -5.27 34.98
C THR A 17 -4.48 -4.41 33.71
N PRO A 18 -3.32 -3.71 33.60
CA PRO A 18 -2.98 -2.95 32.44
C PRO A 18 -3.02 -3.78 31.15
N GLU A 19 -2.60 -5.04 31.19
CA GLU A 19 -2.61 -5.98 30.07
C GLU A 19 -4.04 -6.29 29.60
N ALA A 20 -4.96 -6.55 30.54
CA ALA A 20 -6.38 -6.79 30.22
C ALA A 20 -7.06 -5.53 29.66
N VAL A 21 -6.67 -4.33 30.15
CA VAL A 21 -7.16 -3.05 29.61
C VAL A 21 -6.61 -2.82 28.19
N ALA A 22 -5.35 -3.16 27.93
CA ALA A 22 -4.74 -3.06 26.61
C ALA A 22 -5.46 -3.96 25.59
N GLU A 23 -5.72 -5.21 25.95
CA GLU A 23 -6.49 -6.14 25.14
C GLU A 23 -7.91 -5.60 24.86
N LYS A 24 -8.59 -5.12 25.90
CA LYS A 24 -9.93 -4.56 25.76
C LYS A 24 -9.96 -3.34 24.84
N LEU A 25 -9.02 -2.40 24.96
CA LEU A 25 -8.91 -1.23 24.08
C LEU A 25 -8.65 -1.64 22.64
N THR A 26 -7.75 -2.61 22.40
CA THR A 26 -7.48 -3.15 21.08
C THR A 26 -8.76 -3.73 20.45
N MET A 27 -9.52 -4.53 21.19
CA MET A 27 -10.80 -5.08 20.73
C MET A 27 -11.87 -4.02 20.49
N LEU A 28 -11.75 -2.84 21.12
CA LEU A 28 -12.60 -1.67 20.85
C LEU A 28 -12.15 -0.82 19.66
N GLY A 29 -11.07 -1.22 18.96
CA GLY A 29 -10.52 -0.50 17.80
C GLY A 29 -9.46 0.55 18.17
N LEU A 30 -8.91 0.51 19.37
CA LEU A 30 -7.80 1.34 19.85
C LEU A 30 -6.58 0.45 20.10
N GLU A 31 -5.87 0.09 19.05
CA GLU A 31 -4.72 -0.81 19.10
C GLU A 31 -3.65 -0.31 20.09
N ILE A 32 -3.19 -1.20 20.96
CA ILE A 32 -2.08 -0.92 21.87
C ILE A 32 -0.81 -1.50 21.28
N GLU A 33 0.09 -0.63 20.82
CA GLU A 33 1.34 -1.00 20.19
C GLU A 33 2.40 -1.46 21.19
N ALA A 34 2.42 -0.84 22.39
CA ALA A 34 3.37 -1.17 23.44
C ALA A 34 2.83 -0.91 24.85
N LEU A 35 3.38 -1.64 25.83
CA LEU A 35 3.21 -1.46 27.27
C LEU A 35 4.58 -1.22 27.89
N GLU A 36 4.82 -0.01 28.38
CA GLU A 36 6.10 0.35 29.01
C GLU A 36 5.91 0.54 30.53
N ARG A 37 6.81 0.01 31.34
CA ARG A 37 6.80 0.23 32.78
C ARG A 37 7.79 1.35 33.14
N ILE A 38 7.26 2.48 33.62
CA ILE A 38 8.05 3.69 33.94
C ILE A 38 7.69 4.16 35.34
N ASP A 39 8.66 4.22 36.25
CA ASP A 39 8.51 4.73 37.62
C ASP A 39 7.31 4.15 38.36
N GLY A 40 7.10 2.83 38.24
CA GLY A 40 6.03 2.11 38.95
C GLY A 40 4.64 2.22 38.30
N ASP A 41 4.50 2.98 37.24
CA ASP A 41 3.30 3.10 36.41
C ASP A 41 3.45 2.27 35.13
N VAL A 42 2.34 2.00 34.43
CA VAL A 42 2.32 1.41 33.11
C VAL A 42 1.84 2.45 32.10
N VAL A 43 2.63 2.69 31.06
CA VAL A 43 2.30 3.59 29.96
C VAL A 43 1.86 2.76 28.77
N LEU A 44 0.64 3.02 28.30
CA LEU A 44 0.05 2.42 27.10
C LEU A 44 0.43 3.26 25.89
N GLU A 45 0.98 2.67 24.84
CA GLU A 45 1.13 3.33 23.53
C GLU A 45 -0.07 2.99 22.66
N VAL A 46 -0.99 3.97 22.55
CA VAL A 46 -2.27 3.81 21.87
C VAL A 46 -2.18 4.34 20.45
N ASN A 47 -2.44 3.49 19.46
CA ASN A 47 -2.60 3.88 18.07
C ASN A 47 -4.03 4.42 17.83
N VAL A 48 -4.15 5.74 17.80
CA VAL A 48 -5.45 6.40 17.61
C VAL A 48 -5.66 6.69 16.13
N THR A 49 -6.68 6.08 15.56
CA THR A 49 -7.04 6.29 14.13
C THR A 49 -7.50 7.73 13.85
N PRO A 50 -7.28 8.26 12.64
CA PRO A 50 -7.60 9.66 12.31
C PRO A 50 -9.07 10.06 12.48
N ASN A 51 -10.00 9.09 12.41
CA ASN A 51 -11.44 9.31 12.61
C ASN A 51 -11.87 9.40 14.08
N ARG A 52 -10.98 9.04 15.03
CA ARG A 52 -11.25 9.04 16.47
C ARG A 52 -10.42 10.08 17.25
N PRO A 53 -10.47 11.38 16.84
CA PRO A 53 -9.74 12.45 17.57
C PRO A 53 -10.18 12.62 19.02
N ASP A 54 -11.38 12.20 19.38
CA ASP A 54 -11.88 12.17 20.77
C ASP A 54 -11.01 11.30 21.69
N CYS A 55 -10.36 10.26 21.14
CA CYS A 55 -9.43 9.37 21.85
C CYS A 55 -7.99 9.89 21.91
N LEU A 56 -7.68 11.09 21.34
CA LEU A 56 -6.38 11.76 21.53
C LEU A 56 -6.27 12.47 22.90
N SER A 57 -6.92 11.90 23.93
CA SER A 57 -6.93 12.41 25.30
C SER A 57 -7.12 11.29 26.33
N ILE A 58 -6.64 11.51 27.55
CA ILE A 58 -6.86 10.60 28.68
C ILE A 58 -8.36 10.43 28.95
N MET A 59 -9.11 11.53 28.93
CA MET A 59 -10.56 11.54 29.12
C MET A 59 -11.31 10.76 28.03
N GLY A 60 -10.85 10.86 26.77
CA GLY A 60 -11.43 10.10 25.65
C GLY A 60 -11.23 8.59 25.80
N ILE A 61 -10.02 8.16 26.15
CA ILE A 61 -9.72 6.75 26.45
C ILE A 61 -10.51 6.26 27.68
N ALA A 62 -10.60 7.10 28.73
CA ALA A 62 -11.40 6.78 29.92
C ALA A 62 -12.89 6.60 29.58
N ARG A 63 -13.44 7.39 28.63
CA ARG A 63 -14.83 7.26 28.16
C ARG A 63 -15.05 5.90 27.47
N GLU A 64 -14.14 5.47 26.63
CA GLU A 64 -14.20 4.17 25.98
C GLU A 64 -14.19 3.01 27.00
N LEU A 65 -13.31 3.09 27.99
CA LEU A 65 -13.27 2.09 29.06
C LEU A 65 -14.52 2.15 29.97
N SER A 66 -15.01 3.34 30.26
CA SER A 66 -16.27 3.55 30.99
C SER A 66 -17.43 2.85 30.30
N ALA A 67 -17.57 3.02 28.99
CA ALA A 67 -18.59 2.34 28.19
C ALA A 67 -18.38 0.82 28.15
N ALA A 68 -17.15 0.35 27.96
CA ALA A 68 -16.84 -1.07 27.79
C ALA A 68 -16.97 -1.91 29.07
N TYR A 69 -16.73 -1.28 30.24
CA TYR A 69 -16.84 -1.94 31.55
C TYR A 69 -18.12 -1.58 32.32
N GLY A 70 -18.94 -0.67 31.80
CA GLY A 70 -20.14 -0.19 32.50
C GLY A 70 -19.82 0.57 33.80
N ILE A 71 -18.66 1.24 33.88
CA ILE A 71 -18.15 1.96 35.06
C ILE A 71 -18.38 3.46 34.88
N PRO A 72 -18.87 4.20 35.89
CA PRO A 72 -19.05 5.64 35.77
C PRO A 72 -17.74 6.39 35.45
N LEU A 73 -17.83 7.34 34.51
CA LEU A 73 -16.75 8.27 34.19
C LEU A 73 -16.73 9.40 35.20
N ALA A 74 -15.59 9.61 35.87
CA ALA A 74 -15.37 10.75 36.76
C ALA A 74 -14.89 11.95 35.94
N PHE A 75 -15.32 13.14 36.31
CA PHE A 75 -14.84 14.41 35.74
C PHE A 75 -14.05 15.17 36.80
N PRO A 76 -13.01 15.92 36.42
CA PRO A 76 -12.30 16.79 37.32
C PRO A 76 -13.23 17.94 37.79
N ASP A 77 -12.98 18.47 38.97
CA ASP A 77 -13.69 19.68 39.42
C ASP A 77 -13.34 20.86 38.50
N LEU A 78 -14.36 21.59 38.09
CA LEU A 78 -14.27 22.75 37.19
C LEU A 78 -14.86 24.02 37.83
N ASN A 79 -15.01 24.05 39.17
CA ASN A 79 -15.53 25.20 39.88
C ASN A 79 -14.49 26.32 39.96
N VAL A 80 -14.61 27.29 39.05
CA VAL A 80 -13.70 28.42 38.97
C VAL A 80 -14.30 29.62 39.71
N VAL A 81 -13.62 30.03 40.77
CA VAL A 81 -13.93 31.30 41.41
C VAL A 81 -13.16 32.42 40.74
N SER A 82 -13.85 33.33 40.09
CA SER A 82 -13.24 34.49 39.40
C SER A 82 -13.70 35.81 39.99
N GLU A 83 -12.83 36.82 39.96
CA GLU A 83 -13.21 38.16 40.30
C GLU A 83 -14.17 38.76 39.27
N SER A 84 -15.16 39.54 39.74
CA SER A 84 -16.20 40.17 38.88
C SER A 84 -15.79 41.54 38.37
N LYS A 85 -14.56 41.71 37.89
CA LYS A 85 -14.15 42.95 37.24
C LYS A 85 -14.48 42.91 35.75
N GLU A 86 -14.92 44.09 35.17
CA GLU A 86 -14.99 44.23 33.74
C GLU A 86 -13.63 44.02 33.10
N LEU A 87 -13.59 43.22 32.04
CA LEU A 87 -12.38 42.98 31.26
C LEU A 87 -12.27 44.09 30.21
N ASP A 88 -11.24 44.90 30.32
CA ASP A 88 -10.81 45.80 29.23
C ASP A 88 -10.02 44.99 28.19
N PHE A 89 -10.69 44.02 27.58
CA PHE A 89 -10.11 43.11 26.59
C PHE A 89 -11.20 42.60 25.65
N ASN A 90 -10.95 42.64 24.35
CA ASN A 90 -11.93 42.25 23.34
C ASN A 90 -11.41 41.11 22.44
N VAL A 91 -12.34 40.33 21.87
CA VAL A 91 -12.08 39.27 20.88
C VAL A 91 -13.01 39.42 19.69
N GLU A 92 -12.46 39.47 18.49
CA GLU A 92 -13.17 39.56 17.24
C GLU A 92 -12.87 38.34 16.33
N ILE A 93 -13.91 37.66 15.86
CA ILE A 93 -13.79 36.59 14.86
C ILE A 93 -14.23 37.19 13.51
N LEU A 94 -13.24 37.38 12.61
CA LEU A 94 -13.51 37.96 11.28
C LEU A 94 -14.03 36.90 10.29
N GLU A 95 -13.64 35.63 10.49
CA GLU A 95 -14.00 34.51 9.62
C GLU A 95 -14.59 33.33 10.42
N SER A 96 -15.90 33.42 10.65
CA SER A 96 -16.63 32.42 11.45
C SER A 96 -16.67 31.00 10.85
N ASP A 97 -16.37 30.85 9.57
CA ASP A 97 -16.24 29.55 8.93
C ASP A 97 -14.92 28.86 9.26
N LEU A 98 -13.86 29.62 9.48
CA LEU A 98 -12.53 29.12 9.86
C LEU A 98 -12.34 29.03 11.37
N CYS A 99 -13.00 29.91 12.14
CA CYS A 99 -13.02 29.89 13.60
C CYS A 99 -14.46 29.99 14.11
N ARG A 100 -15.07 28.85 14.47
CA ARG A 100 -16.48 28.81 14.93
C ARG A 100 -16.69 29.36 16.32
N ARG A 101 -15.67 29.23 17.17
CA ARG A 101 -15.72 29.65 18.58
C ARG A 101 -14.32 29.99 19.08
N TYR A 102 -14.21 31.05 19.79
CA TYR A 102 -13.01 31.48 20.47
C TYR A 102 -13.35 31.95 21.89
N ALA A 103 -12.71 31.35 22.88
CA ALA A 103 -12.84 31.71 24.27
C ALA A 103 -11.48 32.04 24.86
N GLY A 104 -11.45 32.93 25.81
CA GLY A 104 -10.24 33.25 26.53
C GLY A 104 -10.50 33.66 27.96
N ARG A 105 -9.44 33.63 28.77
CA ARG A 105 -9.46 34.09 30.15
C ARG A 105 -8.13 34.74 30.51
N ILE A 106 -8.20 35.80 31.32
CA ILE A 106 -7.03 36.48 31.84
C ILE A 106 -6.69 35.96 33.26
N VAL A 107 -5.40 35.76 33.53
CA VAL A 107 -4.84 35.46 34.83
C VAL A 107 -3.81 36.52 35.16
N HIS A 108 -4.06 37.32 36.18
CA HIS A 108 -3.15 38.35 36.67
C HIS A 108 -2.30 37.91 37.85
N ASN A 109 -1.13 38.53 38.00
CA ASN A 109 -0.20 38.36 39.12
C ASN A 109 0.21 36.87 39.35
N LEU A 110 0.41 36.12 38.26
CA LEU A 110 0.98 34.78 38.34
C LEU A 110 2.51 34.81 38.43
N LYS A 111 3.09 33.71 38.91
CA LYS A 111 4.55 33.53 38.97
C LYS A 111 4.95 32.38 38.07
N VAL A 112 5.66 32.68 36.98
CA VAL A 112 6.26 31.64 36.14
C VAL A 112 7.42 30.98 36.87
N GLY A 113 7.47 29.67 36.87
CA GLY A 113 8.50 28.85 37.49
C GLY A 113 8.40 27.37 37.14
N PRO A 114 9.17 26.50 37.79
CA PRO A 114 9.10 25.07 37.56
C PRO A 114 7.75 24.50 37.98
N SER A 115 7.22 23.57 37.19
CA SER A 115 6.00 22.84 37.49
C SER A 115 6.18 21.90 38.71
N PRO A 116 5.12 21.58 39.48
CA PRO A 116 5.19 20.59 40.53
C PRO A 116 5.50 19.19 39.98
N ASP A 117 6.17 18.36 40.78
CA ASP A 117 6.67 17.04 40.35
C ASP A 117 5.58 16.10 39.84
N TRP A 118 4.37 16.17 40.41
CA TRP A 118 3.26 15.32 39.92
C TRP A 118 2.87 15.65 38.47
N MET A 119 2.89 16.92 38.11
CA MET A 119 2.57 17.37 36.73
C MET A 119 3.68 17.00 35.77
N LYS A 120 4.96 17.27 36.13
CA LYS A 120 6.13 16.89 35.32
C LYS A 120 6.14 15.40 35.00
N LYS A 121 6.00 14.55 36.02
CA LYS A 121 5.99 13.09 35.86
C LYS A 121 4.89 12.62 34.94
N ARG A 122 3.69 13.19 34.98
CA ARG A 122 2.60 12.83 34.07
C ARG A 122 2.86 13.23 32.64
N LEU A 123 3.39 14.44 32.42
CA LEU A 123 3.75 14.93 31.09
C LEU A 123 4.87 14.10 30.47
N GLU A 124 5.95 13.86 31.22
CA GLU A 124 7.12 13.11 30.77
C GLU A 124 6.78 11.65 30.44
N LYS A 125 5.96 10.98 31.25
CA LYS A 125 5.43 9.64 30.96
C LYS A 125 4.63 9.62 29.64
N CYS A 126 3.90 10.69 29.35
CA CYS A 126 3.17 10.86 28.10
C CYS A 126 4.01 11.38 26.95
N GLY A 127 5.33 11.57 27.13
CA GLY A 127 6.26 11.98 26.07
C GLY A 127 6.37 13.49 25.87
N ILE A 128 5.83 14.31 26.78
CA ILE A 128 5.93 15.77 26.71
C ILE A 128 6.94 16.26 27.74
N ARG A 129 7.97 16.97 27.27
CA ARG A 129 8.99 17.58 28.14
C ARG A 129 8.39 18.76 28.92
N SER A 130 8.61 18.79 30.23
CA SER A 130 8.26 19.93 31.08
C SER A 130 9.11 21.18 30.74
N ILE A 131 8.48 22.34 30.69
CA ILE A 131 9.10 23.65 30.37
C ILE A 131 8.97 24.59 31.56
N ASN A 132 7.75 25.05 31.85
CA ASN A 132 7.41 25.86 33.03
C ASN A 132 5.95 25.61 33.41
N ASN A 133 5.55 26.06 34.58
CA ASN A 133 4.21 25.79 35.12
C ASN A 133 3.05 26.32 34.26
N VAL A 134 3.24 27.36 33.46
CA VAL A 134 2.19 27.91 32.59
C VAL A 134 2.06 27.04 31.32
N VAL A 135 3.15 26.77 30.63
CA VAL A 135 3.17 25.93 29.40
C VAL A 135 2.77 24.51 29.74
N ASP A 136 3.23 23.98 30.86
CA ASP A 136 2.94 22.61 31.30
C ASP A 136 1.46 22.42 31.64
N VAL A 137 0.79 23.43 32.19
CA VAL A 137 -0.67 23.40 32.38
C VAL A 137 -1.40 23.33 31.04
N THR A 138 -0.99 24.08 30.02
CA THR A 138 -1.62 23.98 28.69
C THR A 138 -1.43 22.60 28.06
N ASN A 139 -0.23 22.02 28.20
CA ASN A 139 0.08 20.67 27.73
C ASN A 139 -0.64 19.57 28.54
N TYR A 140 -0.77 19.79 29.85
CA TYR A 140 -1.51 18.86 30.72
C TYR A 140 -2.99 18.78 30.32
N VAL A 141 -3.64 19.95 30.12
CA VAL A 141 -5.05 20.00 29.70
C VAL A 141 -5.23 19.49 28.27
N LEU A 142 -4.26 19.73 27.39
CA LEU A 142 -4.25 19.14 26.05
C LEU A 142 -4.28 17.61 26.10
N LEU A 143 -3.48 16.98 26.96
CA LEU A 143 -3.49 15.52 27.14
C LEU A 143 -4.76 15.06 27.88
N GLU A 144 -5.21 15.81 28.91
CA GLU A 144 -6.37 15.46 29.71
C GLU A 144 -7.67 15.48 28.90
N PHE A 145 -7.94 16.57 28.15
CA PHE A 145 -9.19 16.83 27.43
C PHE A 145 -9.09 16.65 25.91
N GLY A 146 -7.88 16.53 25.34
CA GLY A 146 -7.68 16.51 23.88
C GLY A 146 -7.92 17.88 23.23
N HIS A 147 -7.93 18.95 24.02
CA HIS A 147 -8.19 20.31 23.52
C HIS A 147 -6.95 21.17 23.68
N PRO A 148 -6.31 21.59 22.55
CA PRO A 148 -5.14 22.46 22.62
C PRO A 148 -5.48 23.84 23.17
N LEU A 149 -4.61 24.37 24.01
CA LEU A 149 -4.66 25.69 24.59
C LEU A 149 -3.37 26.43 24.28
N HIS A 150 -3.43 27.76 24.28
CA HIS A 150 -2.24 28.59 24.20
C HIS A 150 -2.28 29.69 25.29
N ALA A 151 -1.11 30.05 25.81
CA ALA A 151 -0.97 31.14 26.77
C ALA A 151 -0.10 32.24 26.17
N PHE A 152 -0.62 33.44 26.05
CA PHE A 152 0.11 34.63 25.63
C PHE A 152 0.52 35.47 26.84
N ASP A 153 1.68 36.09 26.80
CA ASP A 153 2.04 37.17 27.73
C ASP A 153 1.13 38.38 27.44
N LEU A 154 0.24 38.72 28.37
CA LEU A 154 -0.76 39.77 28.18
C LEU A 154 -0.13 41.15 27.91
N SER A 155 1.05 41.41 28.48
CA SER A 155 1.76 42.69 28.31
C SER A 155 2.25 42.91 26.88
N THR A 156 2.37 41.85 26.08
CA THR A 156 2.84 41.88 24.69
C THR A 156 1.72 42.03 23.68
N ILE A 157 0.46 41.83 24.10
CA ILE A 157 -0.73 41.97 23.22
C ILE A 157 -1.11 43.42 23.11
N ARG A 158 -0.98 44.00 21.92
CA ARG A 158 -1.22 45.40 21.67
C ARG A 158 -2.72 45.68 21.56
N GLY A 159 -3.16 46.79 22.18
CA GLY A 159 -4.53 47.27 22.09
C GLY A 159 -5.57 46.42 22.82
N HIS A 160 -5.13 45.50 23.71
CA HIS A 160 -6.03 44.63 24.47
C HIS A 160 -7.09 43.92 23.58
N LEU A 161 -6.66 43.46 22.41
CA LEU A 161 -7.53 42.94 21.37
C LEU A 161 -6.93 41.70 20.74
N ILE A 162 -7.75 40.68 20.56
CA ILE A 162 -7.47 39.52 19.72
C ILE A 162 -8.40 39.57 18.51
N ARG A 163 -7.84 39.41 17.31
CA ARG A 163 -8.59 39.17 16.08
C ARG A 163 -8.22 37.84 15.48
N VAL A 164 -9.22 37.11 14.97
CA VAL A 164 -9.00 35.82 14.29
C VAL A 164 -9.41 35.98 12.85
N GLY A 165 -8.43 35.92 11.95
CA GLY A 165 -8.66 36.11 10.51
C GLY A 165 -7.43 35.83 9.66
N THR A 166 -7.64 35.67 8.36
CA THR A 166 -6.54 35.46 7.38
C THR A 166 -5.89 36.82 7.03
N PRO A 167 -4.62 36.84 6.56
CA PRO A 167 -3.97 38.06 6.06
C PRO A 167 -4.79 38.76 4.99
N LYS A 168 -5.44 38.05 4.12
CA LYS A 168 -6.27 38.56 3.05
C LYS A 168 -7.46 39.38 3.58
N VAL A 169 -8.14 38.93 4.63
CA VAL A 169 -9.28 39.60 5.24
C VAL A 169 -8.83 40.73 6.18
N THR A 170 -7.76 40.53 6.93
CA THR A 170 -7.30 41.46 7.95
C THR A 170 -6.51 42.64 7.36
N THR A 171 -5.64 42.40 6.38
CA THR A 171 -4.71 43.40 5.81
C THR A 171 -4.76 43.52 4.29
N GLY A 172 -5.50 42.67 3.59
CA GLY A 172 -5.55 42.60 2.11
C GLY A 172 -4.31 41.97 1.48
N GLN A 173 -3.39 41.38 2.26
CA GLN A 173 -2.15 40.80 1.75
C GLN A 173 -2.33 39.35 1.28
N SER A 174 -1.68 38.99 0.16
CA SER A 174 -1.70 37.62 -0.38
C SER A 174 -0.69 36.70 0.29
N ASN A 175 0.42 37.25 0.78
CA ASN A 175 1.46 36.52 1.54
C ASN A 175 2.06 37.48 2.56
N MET A 176 2.60 36.93 3.66
CA MET A 176 3.34 37.69 4.64
C MET A 176 4.37 36.81 5.36
N LYS A 177 5.37 37.44 5.98
CA LYS A 177 6.36 36.75 6.82
C LYS A 177 5.91 36.74 8.28
N PHE A 178 6.15 35.62 8.93
CA PHE A 178 5.83 35.40 10.34
C PHE A 178 6.92 34.63 11.04
N THR A 179 7.36 35.08 12.22
CA THR A 179 8.38 34.38 13.01
C THR A 179 7.69 33.53 14.08
N THR A 180 7.87 32.23 13.99
CA THR A 180 7.30 31.23 14.91
C THR A 180 8.15 31.09 16.20
N LEU A 181 7.59 30.44 17.23
CA LEU A 181 8.24 30.19 18.55
C LEU A 181 9.62 29.46 18.42
N ASP A 182 9.85 28.70 17.36
CA ASP A 182 11.11 28.04 17.07
C ASP A 182 12.18 29.00 16.48
N GLY A 183 11.87 30.29 16.40
CA GLY A 183 12.75 31.32 15.85
C GLY A 183 12.85 31.35 14.32
N SER A 184 12.10 30.51 13.63
CA SER A 184 12.15 30.41 12.17
C SER A 184 11.20 31.44 11.52
N GLU A 185 11.72 32.18 10.52
CA GLU A 185 10.89 33.03 9.66
C GLU A 185 10.23 32.17 8.59
N ARG A 186 8.91 32.28 8.47
CA ARG A 186 8.09 31.51 7.53
C ARG A 186 7.23 32.41 6.68
N GLU A 187 7.06 32.05 5.41
CA GLU A 187 6.10 32.70 4.54
C GLU A 187 4.74 32.04 4.68
N VAL A 188 3.75 32.81 5.13
CA VAL A 188 2.36 32.37 5.27
C VAL A 188 1.50 32.94 4.16
N SER A 189 0.62 32.10 3.58
CA SER A 189 -0.27 32.55 2.51
C SER A 189 -1.41 33.42 3.04
N GLY A 190 -2.01 34.23 2.16
CA GLY A 190 -3.19 35.05 2.48
C GLY A 190 -4.42 34.27 2.94
N GLU A 191 -4.45 32.95 2.77
CA GLU A 191 -5.52 32.03 3.20
C GLU A 191 -5.20 31.34 4.54
N THR A 192 -4.02 31.59 5.13
CA THR A 192 -3.62 31.00 6.41
C THR A 192 -4.33 31.71 7.56
N LEU A 193 -5.03 30.96 8.41
CA LEU A 193 -5.69 31.56 9.57
C LEU A 193 -4.66 31.96 10.63
N LEU A 194 -4.69 33.22 11.05
CA LEU A 194 -3.79 33.77 12.05
C LEU A 194 -4.58 34.35 13.23
N ILE A 195 -3.91 34.42 14.38
CA ILE A 195 -4.34 35.21 15.53
C ILE A 195 -3.58 36.53 15.48
N TRP A 196 -4.28 37.65 15.63
CA TRP A 196 -3.76 39.01 15.55
C TRP A 196 -4.00 39.75 16.86
N ASP A 197 -3.11 40.64 17.23
CA ASP A 197 -3.45 41.73 18.13
C ASP A 197 -3.98 42.92 17.33
N ALA A 198 -4.03 44.13 17.90
CA ALA A 198 -4.51 45.31 17.20
C ALA A 198 -3.63 45.72 16.00
N GLU A 199 -2.34 45.33 15.96
CA GLU A 199 -1.35 45.84 15.01
C GLU A 199 -0.73 44.74 14.14
N ARG A 200 -0.56 43.52 14.66
CA ARG A 200 0.25 42.47 14.01
C ARG A 200 -0.29 41.03 14.29
N PRO A 201 0.11 40.03 13.48
CA PRO A 201 -0.16 38.65 13.81
C PRO A 201 0.72 38.19 14.98
N ILE A 202 0.18 37.38 15.86
CA ILE A 202 0.83 36.87 17.08
C ILE A 202 0.87 35.35 17.15
N ALA A 203 0.08 34.63 16.32
CA ALA A 203 0.15 33.17 16.22
C ALA A 203 -0.39 32.67 14.87
N ILE A 204 0.09 31.51 14.42
CA ILE A 204 -0.55 30.71 13.39
C ILE A 204 -1.60 29.85 14.09
N ALA A 205 -2.89 30.17 13.83
CA ALA A 205 -4.01 29.58 14.53
C ALA A 205 -3.97 28.05 14.55
N GLY A 206 -3.97 27.45 15.75
CA GLY A 206 -3.97 26.01 15.96
C GLY A 206 -2.71 25.25 15.51
N VAL A 207 -1.65 25.95 15.12
CA VAL A 207 -0.39 25.35 14.68
C VAL A 207 0.76 25.73 15.59
N MET A 208 1.11 27.03 15.70
CA MET A 208 2.24 27.49 16.49
C MET A 208 2.13 28.96 16.86
N GLY A 209 2.47 29.34 18.10
CA GLY A 209 2.57 30.71 18.56
C GLY A 209 3.69 31.49 17.89
N GLY A 210 3.64 32.82 18.00
CA GLY A 210 4.73 33.73 17.61
C GLY A 210 5.76 33.92 18.72
N SER A 211 7.01 34.17 18.33
CA SER A 211 8.13 34.41 19.27
C SER A 211 7.92 35.65 20.16
N ASP A 212 7.18 36.64 19.69
CA ASP A 212 7.04 37.94 20.34
C ASP A 212 6.03 37.96 21.49
N THR A 213 5.24 36.92 21.65
CA THR A 213 4.16 36.81 22.68
C THR A 213 4.34 35.61 23.60
N GLU A 214 5.55 35.03 23.60
CA GLU A 214 5.92 33.88 24.41
C GLU A 214 5.91 34.21 25.92
N VAL A 215 5.44 33.25 26.71
CA VAL A 215 5.50 33.32 28.17
C VAL A 215 6.93 33.08 28.63
N THR A 216 7.50 34.08 29.31
CA THR A 216 8.87 34.06 29.84
C THR A 216 8.88 34.06 31.37
N GLU A 217 10.04 33.91 31.99
CA GLU A 217 10.19 34.02 33.47
C GLU A 217 9.75 35.39 34.02
N LYS A 218 9.67 36.42 33.18
CA LYS A 218 9.26 37.79 33.55
C LYS A 218 7.76 38.03 33.40
N THR A 219 7.04 37.10 32.81
CA THR A 219 5.61 37.21 32.56
C THR A 219 4.86 37.18 33.90
N VAL A 220 3.98 38.14 34.09
CA VAL A 220 3.18 38.29 35.31
C VAL A 220 1.69 38.08 35.03
N ASP A 221 1.24 38.48 33.84
CA ASP A 221 -0.14 38.43 33.40
C ASP A 221 -0.22 37.64 32.08
N ILE A 222 -1.21 36.75 31.98
CA ILE A 222 -1.41 35.95 30.75
C ILE A 222 -2.84 36.03 30.25
N PHE A 223 -2.99 35.84 28.94
CA PHE A 223 -4.25 35.53 28.30
C PHE A 223 -4.22 34.06 27.84
N ILE A 224 -5.13 33.23 28.36
CA ILE A 224 -5.30 31.83 27.98
C ILE A 224 -6.28 31.75 26.81
N GLU A 225 -5.86 31.22 25.69
CA GLU A 225 -6.68 30.91 24.50
C GLU A 225 -7.25 29.50 24.58
N SER A 226 -8.52 29.36 24.21
CA SER A 226 -9.18 28.10 23.92
C SER A 226 -10.09 28.32 22.71
N ALA A 227 -9.80 27.68 21.56
CA ALA A 227 -10.51 27.97 20.33
C ALA A 227 -10.90 26.69 19.57
N TYR A 228 -11.83 26.83 18.64
CA TYR A 228 -12.12 25.79 17.64
C TYR A 228 -11.80 26.34 16.25
N PHE A 229 -10.86 25.70 15.59
CA PHE A 229 -10.46 26.01 14.22
C PHE A 229 -10.94 24.93 13.26
N GLU A 230 -11.27 25.33 12.02
CA GLU A 230 -11.74 24.41 10.99
C GLU A 230 -10.62 23.41 10.61
N PRO A 231 -10.85 22.10 10.78
CA PRO A 231 -9.82 21.07 10.63
C PRO A 231 -9.11 21.09 9.28
N THR A 232 -9.84 21.31 8.19
CA THR A 232 -9.28 21.33 6.83
C THR A 232 -8.29 22.49 6.64
N SER A 233 -8.58 23.66 7.25
CA SER A 233 -7.71 24.84 7.21
C SER A 233 -6.40 24.56 7.95
N ILE A 234 -6.47 23.99 9.16
CA ILE A 234 -5.30 23.66 9.97
C ILE A 234 -4.43 22.60 9.27
N ARG A 235 -5.06 21.55 8.71
CA ARG A 235 -4.35 20.52 7.95
C ARG A 235 -3.58 21.08 6.76
N ARG A 236 -4.22 21.99 6.01
CA ARG A 236 -3.58 22.66 4.86
C ARG A 236 -2.38 23.49 5.31
N THR A 237 -2.54 24.32 6.34
CA THR A 237 -1.50 25.17 6.90
C THR A 237 -0.32 24.33 7.43
N SER A 238 -0.60 23.34 8.28
CA SER A 238 0.41 22.43 8.83
C SER A 238 1.23 21.72 7.74
N LYS A 239 0.55 21.22 6.70
CA LYS A 239 1.21 20.55 5.56
C LYS A 239 2.05 21.53 4.72
N THR A 240 1.53 22.71 4.43
CA THR A 240 2.24 23.71 3.59
C THR A 240 3.48 24.23 4.28
N LEU A 241 3.42 24.47 5.59
CA LEU A 241 4.54 24.96 6.37
C LEU A 241 5.48 23.87 6.88
N GLY A 242 5.12 22.59 6.70
CA GLY A 242 5.89 21.46 7.23
C GLY A 242 5.89 21.39 8.77
N LEU A 243 4.91 22.00 9.44
CA LEU A 243 4.81 22.09 10.90
C LEU A 243 3.82 21.06 11.44
N LYS A 244 4.34 20.09 12.18
CA LYS A 244 3.53 19.10 12.91
C LYS A 244 3.74 19.30 14.41
N THR A 245 2.71 19.79 15.10
CA THR A 245 2.70 19.98 16.55
C THR A 245 1.57 19.16 17.18
N GLU A 246 1.63 18.94 18.51
CA GLU A 246 0.55 18.29 19.26
C GLU A 246 -0.79 19.02 19.12
N ALA A 247 -0.75 20.34 18.97
CA ALA A 247 -1.93 21.17 18.73
C ALA A 247 -2.48 20.96 17.30
N SER A 248 -1.62 21.10 16.27
CA SER A 248 -2.05 20.90 14.87
C SER A 248 -2.56 19.49 14.62
N TYR A 249 -1.94 18.48 15.24
CA TYR A 249 -2.33 17.08 15.14
C TYR A 249 -3.77 16.82 15.63
N ARG A 250 -4.22 17.56 16.68
CA ARG A 250 -5.60 17.47 17.18
C ARG A 250 -6.56 18.33 16.39
N PHE A 251 -6.21 19.60 16.12
CA PHE A 251 -7.08 20.50 15.38
C PHE A 251 -7.36 20.01 13.95
N GLU A 252 -6.36 19.46 13.24
CA GLU A 252 -6.56 18.95 11.87
C GLU A 252 -7.50 17.74 11.78
N ARG A 253 -7.78 17.07 12.90
CA ARG A 253 -8.71 15.96 13.02
C ARG A 253 -10.07 16.36 13.60
N GLY A 254 -10.12 17.53 14.22
CA GLY A 254 -11.29 18.07 14.88
C GLY A 254 -11.23 17.93 16.42
N THR A 255 -11.60 19.00 17.10
CA THR A 255 -11.68 19.08 18.57
C THR A 255 -13.13 19.20 19.03
N ASP A 256 -13.39 18.90 20.31
CA ASP A 256 -14.73 19.00 20.87
C ASP A 256 -15.11 20.47 21.21
N LEU A 257 -16.08 21.02 20.47
CA LEU A 257 -16.63 22.37 20.73
C LEU A 257 -17.21 22.57 22.11
N LYS A 258 -17.70 21.50 22.77
CA LYS A 258 -18.22 21.57 24.14
C LYS A 258 -17.10 21.49 25.18
N ALA A 259 -16.03 20.74 24.88
CA ALA A 259 -14.86 20.61 25.77
C ALA A 259 -14.08 21.94 25.88
N LEU A 260 -14.13 22.80 24.86
CA LEU A 260 -13.42 24.08 24.80
C LEU A 260 -13.53 24.90 26.09
N LYS A 261 -14.74 25.10 26.60
CA LYS A 261 -14.96 25.84 27.87
C LYS A 261 -14.43 25.07 29.09
N LYS A 262 -14.64 23.76 29.12
CA LYS A 262 -14.17 22.90 30.22
C LYS A 262 -12.64 22.90 30.28
N ALA A 263 -11.97 22.81 29.14
CA ALA A 263 -10.52 22.89 29.03
C ALA A 263 -9.99 24.26 29.50
N LEU A 264 -10.63 25.36 29.10
CA LEU A 264 -10.29 26.69 29.56
C LEU A 264 -10.45 26.84 31.08
N ASP A 265 -11.57 26.40 31.63
CA ASP A 265 -11.83 26.47 33.09
C ASP A 265 -10.83 25.58 33.87
N ARG A 266 -10.51 24.37 33.35
CA ARG A 266 -9.51 23.48 33.94
C ARG A 266 -8.11 24.09 33.91
N ALA A 267 -7.71 24.68 32.80
CA ALA A 267 -6.41 25.36 32.70
C ALA A 267 -6.30 26.54 33.68
N ALA A 268 -7.35 27.34 33.77
CA ALA A 268 -7.39 28.47 34.72
C ALA A 268 -7.25 28.01 36.19
N MET A 269 -7.98 26.97 36.59
CA MET A 269 -7.84 26.38 37.91
C MET A 269 -6.44 25.90 38.21
N LEU A 270 -5.88 25.10 37.29
CA LEU A 270 -4.52 24.56 37.43
C LEU A 270 -3.48 25.70 37.47
N MET A 271 -3.62 26.74 36.63
CA MET A 271 -2.72 27.90 36.71
C MET A 271 -2.81 28.64 38.02
N HIS A 272 -4.01 28.83 38.57
CA HIS A 272 -4.18 29.39 39.91
C HIS A 272 -3.51 28.52 40.99
N GLU A 273 -3.67 27.20 40.89
CA GLU A 273 -3.09 26.23 41.85
C GLU A 273 -1.55 26.21 41.81
N VAL A 274 -0.95 26.15 40.58
CA VAL A 274 0.49 25.89 40.44
C VAL A 274 1.35 27.14 40.17
N ALA A 275 0.74 28.23 39.73
CA ALA A 275 1.42 29.49 39.41
C ALA A 275 0.91 30.67 40.28
N GLY A 276 -0.14 30.46 41.05
CA GLY A 276 -0.84 31.53 41.78
C GLY A 276 -1.64 32.43 40.78
N GLY A 277 -1.81 33.68 41.16
CA GLY A 277 -2.51 34.67 40.35
C GLY A 277 -4.01 34.70 40.58
N THR A 278 -4.63 35.74 40.06
CA THR A 278 -6.06 36.05 40.19
C THR A 278 -6.77 35.80 38.88
N LEU A 279 -7.85 34.98 38.93
CA LEU A 279 -8.65 34.66 37.74
C LEU A 279 -9.68 35.71 37.48
N TYR A 280 -9.73 36.22 36.27
CA TYR A 280 -10.76 37.15 35.79
C TYR A 280 -11.85 36.47 34.99
N GLY A 281 -12.92 37.20 34.68
CA GLY A 281 -14.04 36.71 33.88
C GLY A 281 -13.56 36.12 32.52
N LYS A 282 -14.38 35.30 31.88
CA LYS A 282 -14.07 34.74 30.58
C LYS A 282 -14.81 35.45 29.47
N ILE A 283 -14.13 35.51 28.32
CA ILE A 283 -14.70 35.91 27.05
C ILE A 283 -15.06 34.65 26.28
N ASP A 284 -16.20 34.61 25.60
CA ASP A 284 -16.66 33.44 24.83
C ASP A 284 -17.46 33.93 23.60
N ILE A 285 -16.82 34.03 22.46
CA ILE A 285 -17.38 34.46 21.19
C ILE A 285 -17.74 33.23 20.36
N TYR A 286 -19.04 33.02 20.09
CA TYR A 286 -19.56 31.86 19.40
C TYR A 286 -20.56 32.23 18.30
N PRO A 287 -20.08 32.79 17.16
CA PRO A 287 -20.94 33.26 16.10
C PRO A 287 -21.65 32.15 15.34
N LYS A 288 -20.97 31.00 15.14
CA LYS A 288 -21.50 29.87 14.36
C LYS A 288 -21.73 28.66 15.23
N ARG A 289 -22.94 28.56 15.82
CA ARG A 289 -23.29 27.47 16.76
C ARG A 289 -23.30 26.10 16.09
N PHE A 290 -22.87 25.10 16.83
CA PHE A 290 -22.95 23.70 16.45
C PHE A 290 -24.31 23.13 16.82
N TYR A 291 -24.94 22.44 15.87
CA TYR A 291 -26.17 21.69 16.06
C TYR A 291 -25.86 20.19 15.90
N PRO A 292 -26.11 19.38 16.94
CA PRO A 292 -25.86 17.95 16.88
C PRO A 292 -26.67 17.27 15.78
N LYS A 293 -26.03 16.37 15.03
CA LYS A 293 -26.74 15.54 14.08
C LYS A 293 -27.69 14.59 14.80
N GLN A 294 -28.84 14.34 14.19
CA GLN A 294 -29.80 13.34 14.63
C GLN A 294 -29.85 12.21 13.61
N ILE A 295 -29.73 10.97 14.07
CA ILE A 295 -29.70 9.79 13.22
C ILE A 295 -30.80 8.83 13.65
N ASN A 296 -31.61 8.37 12.69
CA ASN A 296 -32.59 7.34 12.92
C ASN A 296 -31.92 5.96 12.82
N VAL A 297 -32.17 5.08 13.77
CA VAL A 297 -31.56 3.75 13.86
C VAL A 297 -32.68 2.70 13.97
N ARG A 298 -32.62 1.67 13.13
CA ARG A 298 -33.61 0.59 13.08
C ARG A 298 -33.03 -0.69 13.68
N TYR A 299 -33.73 -1.30 14.62
CA TYR A 299 -33.30 -2.57 15.24
C TYR A 299 -33.13 -3.70 14.22
N GLU A 300 -34.08 -3.84 13.28
CA GLU A 300 -33.99 -4.83 12.22
C GLU A 300 -32.70 -4.71 11.40
N ARG A 301 -32.30 -3.47 11.09
CA ARG A 301 -31.10 -3.24 10.29
C ARG A 301 -29.81 -3.59 11.04
N ILE A 302 -29.78 -3.36 12.35
CA ILE A 302 -28.65 -3.79 13.20
C ILE A 302 -28.48 -5.30 13.10
N GLY A 303 -29.55 -6.06 13.39
CA GLY A 303 -29.51 -7.52 13.33
C GLY A 303 -29.17 -8.07 11.94
N ARG A 304 -29.71 -7.45 10.89
CA ARG A 304 -29.42 -7.85 9.49
C ARG A 304 -27.98 -7.60 9.07
N LEU A 305 -27.39 -6.47 9.52
CA LEU A 305 -26.02 -6.12 9.13
C LEU A 305 -24.98 -6.92 9.91
N LEU A 306 -25.22 -7.11 11.20
CA LEU A 306 -24.30 -7.83 12.09
C LEU A 306 -24.46 -9.37 12.01
N GLY A 307 -25.56 -9.86 11.47
CA GLY A 307 -25.85 -11.30 11.41
C GLY A 307 -26.23 -11.92 12.75
N VAL A 308 -26.48 -11.11 13.78
CA VAL A 308 -26.87 -11.56 15.13
C VAL A 308 -28.16 -10.88 15.57
N LYS A 309 -28.96 -11.58 16.38
CA LYS A 309 -30.16 -10.99 16.99
C LYS A 309 -29.76 -10.40 18.34
N LEU A 310 -29.85 -9.10 18.46
CA LEU A 310 -29.67 -8.35 19.71
C LEU A 310 -31.06 -7.90 20.20
N SER A 311 -31.26 -7.93 21.49
CA SER A 311 -32.41 -7.29 22.12
C SER A 311 -32.28 -5.77 22.08
N GLU A 312 -33.40 -5.06 22.17
CA GLU A 312 -33.43 -3.61 22.23
C GLU A 312 -32.53 -3.08 23.38
N GLN A 313 -32.61 -3.75 24.56
CA GLN A 313 -31.84 -3.36 25.74
C GLN A 313 -30.33 -3.52 25.51
N GLU A 314 -29.86 -4.63 24.91
CA GLU A 314 -28.45 -4.83 24.59
C GLU A 314 -27.91 -3.75 23.65
N VAL A 315 -28.71 -3.34 22.67
CA VAL A 315 -28.33 -2.26 21.75
C VAL A 315 -28.20 -0.91 22.49
N LEU A 316 -29.17 -0.60 23.34
CA LEU A 316 -29.18 0.65 24.10
C LEU A 316 -28.04 0.71 25.11
N ASP A 317 -27.75 -0.40 25.81
CA ASP A 317 -26.65 -0.52 26.77
C ASP A 317 -25.29 -0.27 26.11
N CYS A 318 -25.07 -0.82 24.89
CA CYS A 318 -23.86 -0.55 24.11
C CYS A 318 -23.65 0.95 23.83
N LEU A 319 -24.70 1.70 23.56
CA LEU A 319 -24.61 3.10 23.12
C LEU A 319 -24.60 4.12 24.27
N GLN A 320 -25.24 3.79 25.39
CA GLN A 320 -25.44 4.72 26.50
C GLN A 320 -24.11 5.21 27.13
N GLY A 321 -23.13 4.29 27.27
CA GLY A 321 -21.80 4.62 27.83
C GLY A 321 -20.95 5.55 26.96
N LEU A 322 -21.27 5.68 25.67
CA LEU A 322 -20.52 6.50 24.71
C LEU A 322 -20.95 7.97 24.69
N GLY A 323 -21.90 8.36 25.54
CA GLY A 323 -22.42 9.74 25.59
C GLY A 323 -23.34 10.11 24.42
N LEU A 324 -23.86 9.12 23.70
CA LEU A 324 -24.88 9.27 22.69
C LEU A 324 -26.25 9.50 23.38
N GLU A 325 -26.90 10.58 23.08
CA GLU A 325 -28.23 10.92 23.62
C GLU A 325 -29.31 10.17 22.81
N ILE A 326 -29.94 9.14 23.40
CA ILE A 326 -30.95 8.33 22.75
C ILE A 326 -32.34 8.86 23.11
N PHE A 327 -33.22 8.99 22.11
CA PHE A 327 -34.57 9.50 22.30
C PHE A 327 -35.55 8.93 21.24
N GLU A 328 -36.84 9.13 21.41
CA GLU A 328 -37.91 8.61 20.52
C GLU A 328 -37.79 7.11 20.25
N CYS A 329 -37.63 6.31 21.31
CA CYS A 329 -37.57 4.86 21.21
C CYS A 329 -38.97 4.27 21.01
N ASN A 330 -39.08 3.35 20.04
CA ASN A 330 -40.26 2.52 19.76
C ASN A 330 -39.84 1.11 19.30
N SER A 331 -40.78 0.21 19.01
CA SER A 331 -40.47 -1.15 18.59
C SER A 331 -39.73 -1.29 17.26
N GLU A 332 -39.67 -0.27 16.43
CA GLU A 332 -38.98 -0.28 15.14
C GLU A 332 -37.54 0.23 15.24
N GLY A 333 -37.29 1.16 16.20
CA GLY A 333 -35.99 1.77 16.36
C GLY A 333 -35.99 2.96 17.32
N PHE A 334 -34.96 3.79 17.20
CA PHE A 334 -34.73 4.95 18.04
C PHE A 334 -34.00 6.06 17.28
N LYS A 335 -33.96 7.25 17.86
CA LYS A 335 -33.12 8.35 17.35
C LYS A 335 -31.94 8.59 18.27
N VAL A 336 -30.80 8.92 17.66
CA VAL A 336 -29.57 9.25 18.35
C VAL A 336 -29.14 10.66 18.03
N LYS A 337 -28.80 11.43 19.05
CA LYS A 337 -28.18 12.74 18.93
C LYS A 337 -26.67 12.62 19.18
N VAL A 338 -25.91 12.93 18.16
CA VAL A 338 -24.47 12.71 18.14
C VAL A 338 -23.73 13.83 18.89
N PRO A 339 -22.88 13.52 19.87
CA PRO A 339 -22.08 14.53 20.57
C PRO A 339 -21.02 15.15 19.63
N PRO A 340 -20.59 16.41 19.87
CA PRO A 340 -19.68 17.12 18.96
C PRO A 340 -18.28 16.51 18.85
N TYR A 341 -17.84 15.71 19.83
CA TYR A 341 -16.55 15.01 19.77
C TYR A 341 -16.57 13.76 18.86
N ARG A 342 -17.74 13.27 18.43
CA ARG A 342 -17.89 12.14 17.53
C ARG A 342 -18.20 12.65 16.11
N GLY A 343 -17.22 13.34 15.53
CA GLY A 343 -17.34 13.85 14.16
C GLY A 343 -17.39 12.77 13.07
N ASP A 344 -16.98 11.57 13.40
CA ASP A 344 -16.97 10.36 12.58
C ASP A 344 -18.40 9.80 12.37
N ILE A 345 -19.31 10.00 13.32
CA ILE A 345 -20.68 9.47 13.24
C ILE A 345 -21.54 10.38 12.36
N ALA A 346 -21.96 9.90 11.20
CA ALA A 346 -22.72 10.65 10.20
C ALA A 346 -23.99 9.96 9.75
N MET A 347 -24.07 8.61 9.84
CA MET A 347 -25.18 7.81 9.32
C MET A 347 -25.49 6.61 10.23
N GLU A 348 -26.59 5.89 9.93
CA GLU A 348 -27.04 4.74 10.69
C GLU A 348 -25.99 3.63 10.79
N ALA A 349 -25.19 3.43 9.73
CA ALA A 349 -24.14 2.41 9.72
C ALA A 349 -23.06 2.66 10.80
N ASP A 350 -22.74 3.93 11.07
CA ASP A 350 -21.74 4.30 12.08
C ASP A 350 -22.25 3.98 13.50
N ILE A 351 -23.56 4.11 13.74
CA ILE A 351 -24.16 3.69 15.01
C ILE A 351 -24.18 2.15 15.13
N ILE A 352 -24.39 1.43 14.01
CA ILE A 352 -24.32 -0.03 14.01
C ILE A 352 -22.89 -0.50 14.30
N GLU A 353 -21.88 0.19 13.80
CA GLU A 353 -20.48 -0.07 14.13
C GLU A 353 -20.21 0.10 15.64
N GLU A 354 -20.74 1.16 16.27
CA GLU A 354 -20.61 1.36 17.70
C GLU A 354 -21.24 0.22 18.51
N VAL A 355 -22.40 -0.25 18.08
CA VAL A 355 -23.06 -1.42 18.71
C VAL A 355 -22.17 -2.66 18.55
N ALA A 356 -21.65 -2.93 17.34
CA ALA A 356 -20.82 -4.10 17.06
C ALA A 356 -19.53 -4.08 17.91
N ARG A 357 -18.89 -2.92 18.00
CA ARG A 357 -17.65 -2.69 18.71
C ARG A 357 -17.80 -2.92 20.24
N LEU A 358 -18.84 -2.40 20.84
CA LEU A 358 -19.12 -2.56 22.27
C LEU A 358 -19.69 -3.96 22.60
N TYR A 359 -20.51 -4.52 21.70
CA TYR A 359 -20.99 -5.92 21.82
C TYR A 359 -19.81 -6.89 21.78
N GLY A 360 -18.83 -6.65 20.91
CA GLY A 360 -17.61 -7.44 20.70
C GLY A 360 -17.65 -8.19 19.38
N TYR A 361 -16.69 -7.92 18.51
CA TYR A 361 -16.54 -8.59 17.20
C TYR A 361 -16.30 -10.09 17.33
N ASP A 362 -15.64 -10.51 18.39
CA ASP A 362 -15.40 -11.93 18.74
C ASP A 362 -16.68 -12.72 19.05
N ARG A 363 -17.77 -12.02 19.41
CA ARG A 363 -19.07 -12.62 19.68
C ARG A 363 -19.94 -12.74 18.42
N ILE A 364 -19.53 -12.14 17.30
CA ILE A 364 -20.24 -12.23 16.02
C ILE A 364 -19.79 -13.48 15.29
N PRO A 365 -20.67 -14.44 14.99
CA PRO A 365 -20.28 -15.69 14.34
C PRO A 365 -19.81 -15.46 12.90
N ALA A 366 -18.72 -16.12 12.52
CA ALA A 366 -18.25 -16.14 11.15
C ALA A 366 -19.10 -17.11 10.32
N GLU A 367 -19.84 -16.60 9.34
CA GLU A 367 -20.68 -17.39 8.44
C GLU A 367 -20.22 -17.21 6.98
N LEU A 368 -20.34 -18.28 6.20
CA LEU A 368 -20.13 -18.18 4.76
C LEU A 368 -21.33 -17.46 4.13
N PRO A 369 -21.09 -16.50 3.22
CA PRO A 369 -22.17 -15.80 2.55
C PRO A 369 -23.03 -16.76 1.71
N LYS A 370 -24.35 -16.66 1.82
CA LYS A 370 -25.26 -17.38 0.96
C LYS A 370 -25.22 -16.77 -0.44
N ALA A 371 -24.70 -17.51 -1.41
CA ALA A 371 -24.65 -17.08 -2.80
C ALA A 371 -25.33 -18.08 -3.71
N ARG A 372 -26.03 -17.60 -4.75
CA ARG A 372 -26.43 -18.44 -5.87
C ARG A 372 -25.21 -18.64 -6.76
N LEU A 373 -24.73 -19.87 -6.87
CA LEU A 373 -23.68 -20.22 -7.82
C LEU A 373 -24.29 -20.19 -9.23
N GLY A 374 -24.08 -19.12 -9.96
CA GLY A 374 -24.44 -19.05 -11.38
C GLY A 374 -23.41 -19.83 -12.20
N VAL A 375 -23.86 -20.90 -12.86
CA VAL A 375 -22.96 -21.79 -13.62
C VAL A 375 -22.57 -21.21 -14.98
N ASP A 376 -23.34 -20.28 -15.57
CA ASP A 376 -23.24 -19.98 -16.99
C ASP A 376 -22.50 -18.72 -17.42
N SER A 377 -22.33 -17.71 -16.56
CA SER A 377 -21.71 -16.43 -16.98
C SER A 377 -20.22 -16.29 -16.64
N ARG A 378 -19.58 -17.32 -16.08
CA ARG A 378 -18.21 -17.27 -15.57
C ARG A 378 -17.24 -18.27 -16.18
N LYS A 379 -17.64 -19.02 -17.23
CA LYS A 379 -16.78 -20.03 -17.85
C LYS A 379 -15.44 -19.45 -18.33
N GLU A 380 -15.46 -18.29 -18.97
CA GLU A 380 -14.22 -17.64 -19.46
C GLU A 380 -13.31 -17.18 -18.31
N ILE A 381 -13.88 -16.57 -17.25
CA ILE A 381 -13.11 -16.07 -16.11
C ILE A 381 -12.55 -17.23 -15.28
N VAL A 382 -13.33 -18.27 -15.06
CA VAL A 382 -12.89 -19.49 -14.36
C VAL A 382 -11.80 -20.17 -15.15
N SER A 383 -11.96 -20.31 -16.47
CA SER A 383 -10.97 -20.88 -17.38
C SER A 383 -9.65 -20.11 -17.34
N ALA A 384 -9.68 -18.77 -17.43
CA ALA A 384 -8.48 -17.94 -17.37
C ALA A 384 -7.73 -18.08 -16.02
N ARG A 385 -8.45 -18.16 -14.90
CA ARG A 385 -7.85 -18.39 -13.58
C ARG A 385 -7.18 -19.76 -13.49
N GLU A 386 -7.84 -20.78 -14.00
CA GLU A 386 -7.31 -22.15 -14.01
C GLU A 386 -6.08 -22.28 -14.90
N ILE A 387 -6.05 -21.60 -16.08
CA ILE A 387 -4.89 -21.58 -16.96
C ILE A 387 -3.70 -20.91 -16.27
N ARG A 388 -3.92 -19.77 -15.59
CA ARG A 388 -2.86 -19.14 -14.79
C ARG A 388 -2.33 -20.07 -13.69
N HIS A 389 -3.22 -20.82 -13.05
CA HIS A 389 -2.83 -21.81 -12.05
C HIS A 389 -1.98 -22.92 -12.67
N ASP A 390 -2.41 -23.48 -13.81
CA ASP A 390 -1.68 -24.56 -14.47
C ASP A 390 -0.29 -24.11 -14.96
N ILE A 391 -0.17 -22.88 -15.47
CA ILE A 391 1.11 -22.26 -15.82
C ILE A 391 2.03 -22.17 -14.59
N ARG A 392 1.50 -21.63 -13.47
CA ARG A 392 2.23 -21.53 -12.20
C ARG A 392 2.72 -22.88 -11.74
N GLU A 393 1.83 -23.87 -11.68
CA GLU A 393 2.14 -25.23 -11.28
C GLU A 393 3.21 -25.88 -12.17
N SER A 394 3.16 -25.65 -13.48
CA SER A 394 4.14 -26.15 -14.42
C SER A 394 5.54 -25.62 -14.12
N LEU A 395 5.68 -24.33 -13.85
CA LEU A 395 6.96 -23.70 -13.52
C LEU A 395 7.47 -24.12 -12.14
N LEU A 396 6.59 -24.19 -11.14
CA LEU A 396 6.94 -24.69 -9.79
C LEU A 396 7.46 -26.14 -9.86
N LYS A 397 6.81 -27.03 -10.63
CA LYS A 397 7.26 -28.41 -10.86
C LYS A 397 8.61 -28.50 -11.57
N CYS A 398 8.97 -27.50 -12.36
CA CYS A 398 10.29 -27.36 -12.99
C CYS A 398 11.33 -26.71 -12.07
N GLY A 399 10.98 -26.45 -10.80
CA GLY A 399 11.88 -25.91 -9.78
C GLY A 399 12.09 -24.40 -9.86
N PHE A 400 11.15 -23.65 -10.44
CA PHE A 400 11.14 -22.19 -10.39
C PHE A 400 10.42 -21.72 -9.15
N ASP A 401 10.89 -20.61 -8.57
CA ASP A 401 10.22 -19.86 -7.51
C ASP A 401 9.49 -18.64 -8.09
N GLU A 402 8.28 -18.35 -7.60
CA GLU A 402 7.53 -17.16 -8.01
C GLU A 402 8.09 -15.92 -7.33
N ALA A 403 8.48 -14.93 -8.12
CA ALA A 403 8.90 -13.63 -7.66
C ALA A 403 7.71 -12.65 -7.74
N ILE A 404 7.56 -11.80 -6.72
CA ILE A 404 6.58 -10.71 -6.69
C ILE A 404 7.34 -9.40 -6.54
N ASN A 405 7.42 -8.63 -7.62
CA ASN A 405 8.12 -7.38 -7.68
C ASN A 405 7.16 -6.19 -7.71
N LEU A 406 7.65 -5.01 -7.28
CA LEU A 406 6.93 -3.76 -7.47
C LEU A 406 6.75 -3.48 -8.97
N SER A 407 5.62 -2.86 -9.32
CA SER A 407 5.30 -2.53 -10.72
C SER A 407 6.02 -1.28 -11.23
N PHE A 408 7.16 -0.94 -10.66
CA PHE A 408 7.92 0.26 -10.97
C PHE A 408 9.28 -0.08 -11.59
N MET A 409 9.79 0.87 -12.39
CA MET A 409 11.12 0.80 -13.00
C MET A 409 11.72 2.19 -13.22
N GLY A 410 13.03 2.24 -13.40
CA GLY A 410 13.75 3.40 -13.89
C GLY A 410 13.85 3.40 -15.42
N ALA A 411 13.79 4.56 -16.06
CA ALA A 411 13.96 4.65 -17.52
C ALA A 411 15.32 4.12 -17.98
N TYR A 412 16.37 4.29 -17.16
CA TYR A 412 17.75 3.83 -17.44
C TYR A 412 17.83 2.30 -17.60
N GLU A 413 16.91 1.53 -17.01
CA GLU A 413 16.91 0.07 -17.12
C GLU A 413 16.65 -0.40 -18.57
N LEU A 414 15.89 0.40 -19.34
CA LEU A 414 15.71 0.14 -20.77
C LEU A 414 16.98 0.44 -21.58
N ASP A 415 17.82 1.40 -21.12
CA ASP A 415 19.11 1.68 -21.73
C ASP A 415 20.10 0.56 -21.46
N LEU A 416 20.14 0.04 -20.23
CA LEU A 416 20.95 -1.13 -19.86
C LEU A 416 20.59 -2.36 -20.70
N LEU A 417 19.32 -2.52 -21.06
CA LEU A 417 18.85 -3.56 -21.97
C LEU A 417 19.01 -3.21 -23.46
N SER A 418 19.64 -2.10 -23.79
CA SER A 418 19.85 -1.65 -25.17
C SER A 418 18.54 -1.55 -25.98
N ILE A 419 17.42 -1.25 -25.35
CA ILE A 419 16.12 -1.12 -26.01
C ILE A 419 16.13 0.18 -26.83
N PRO A 420 15.84 0.15 -28.15
CA PRO A 420 15.86 1.31 -29.04
C PRO A 420 14.87 2.40 -28.62
N ALA A 421 15.14 3.65 -29.02
CA ALA A 421 14.29 4.80 -28.66
C ALA A 421 12.85 4.68 -29.22
N GLU A 422 12.69 4.02 -30.36
CA GLU A 422 11.41 3.83 -31.06
C GLU A 422 10.60 2.66 -30.53
N ASP A 423 11.16 1.85 -29.64
CA ASP A 423 10.48 0.67 -29.09
C ASP A 423 9.26 1.07 -28.24
N ALA A 424 8.17 0.33 -28.40
CA ALA A 424 6.92 0.58 -27.67
C ALA A 424 7.11 0.54 -26.15
N ARG A 425 8.08 -0.22 -25.65
CA ARG A 425 8.40 -0.31 -24.20
C ARG A 425 8.97 1.00 -23.63
N ARG A 426 9.35 1.97 -24.48
CA ARG A 426 9.77 3.32 -24.04
C ARG A 426 8.61 4.30 -23.88
N LYS A 427 7.40 3.90 -24.19
CA LYS A 427 6.21 4.68 -23.89
C LYS A 427 5.85 4.49 -22.40
N LEU A 428 6.55 5.23 -21.56
CA LEU A 428 6.52 5.07 -20.10
C LEU A 428 5.40 5.88 -19.47
N VAL A 429 4.71 5.28 -18.52
CA VAL A 429 3.74 5.97 -17.64
C VAL A 429 4.50 6.51 -16.43
N GLN A 430 4.59 7.82 -16.30
CA GLN A 430 5.29 8.47 -15.19
C GLN A 430 4.48 8.47 -13.90
N VAL A 431 5.12 8.11 -12.78
CA VAL A 431 4.54 8.22 -11.44
C VAL A 431 4.65 9.67 -10.98
N ARG A 432 3.55 10.25 -10.51
CA ARG A 432 3.48 11.68 -10.16
C ARG A 432 4.43 12.09 -9.01
N ASN A 433 4.55 11.24 -7.99
CA ASN A 433 5.37 11.49 -6.79
C ASN A 433 6.20 10.24 -6.47
N PRO A 434 7.22 9.88 -7.26
CA PRO A 434 8.03 8.72 -6.99
C PRO A 434 8.86 8.92 -5.71
N LEU A 435 9.04 7.86 -4.92
CA LEU A 435 9.90 7.90 -3.74
C LEU A 435 11.39 7.88 -4.11
N ARG A 436 11.71 7.26 -5.24
CA ARG A 436 13.06 7.11 -5.79
C ARG A 436 13.03 7.31 -7.29
N GLU A 437 14.13 7.72 -7.89
CA GLU A 437 14.26 7.83 -9.34
C GLU A 437 14.14 6.47 -10.04
N GLU A 438 14.60 5.41 -9.39
CA GLU A 438 14.50 4.02 -9.86
C GLU A 438 13.05 3.51 -9.95
N ASP A 439 12.11 4.18 -9.26
CA ASP A 439 10.68 3.84 -9.22
C ASP A 439 9.82 4.91 -9.92
N ALA A 440 10.42 5.72 -10.82
CA ALA A 440 9.76 6.88 -11.41
C ALA A 440 8.71 6.53 -12.47
N TYR A 441 8.72 5.31 -13.01
CA TYR A 441 7.83 4.88 -14.08
C TYR A 441 7.20 3.52 -13.80
N MET A 442 6.01 3.30 -14.37
CA MET A 442 5.41 1.97 -14.40
C MET A 442 6.18 1.08 -15.39
N ARG A 443 6.40 -0.19 -15.02
CA ARG A 443 7.16 -1.13 -15.84
C ARG A 443 6.46 -1.49 -17.14
N THR A 444 7.22 -1.59 -18.22
CA THR A 444 6.74 -2.00 -19.57
C THR A 444 7.12 -3.43 -19.96
N THR A 445 7.97 -4.07 -19.17
CA THR A 445 8.41 -5.48 -19.27
C THR A 445 8.78 -5.99 -17.88
N LEU A 446 8.75 -7.29 -17.64
CA LEU A 446 9.10 -7.90 -16.36
C LEU A 446 10.60 -8.22 -16.23
N VAL A 447 11.33 -8.22 -17.34
CA VAL A 447 12.75 -8.62 -17.41
C VAL A 447 13.64 -7.82 -16.45
N PRO A 448 13.57 -6.46 -16.36
CA PRO A 448 14.43 -5.69 -15.45
C PRO A 448 14.28 -6.10 -13.99
N ALA A 449 13.04 -6.34 -13.55
CA ALA A 449 12.76 -6.73 -12.17
C ALA A 449 13.39 -8.10 -11.83
N LEU A 450 13.27 -9.08 -12.72
CA LEU A 450 13.92 -10.39 -12.54
C LEU A 450 15.45 -10.29 -12.57
N ILE A 451 16.01 -9.39 -13.38
CA ILE A 451 17.47 -9.13 -13.40
C ILE A 451 17.91 -8.49 -12.06
N ARG A 452 17.16 -7.54 -11.51
CA ARG A 452 17.43 -7.01 -10.16
C ARG A 452 17.45 -8.12 -9.11
N ASN A 453 16.49 -9.04 -9.17
CA ASN A 453 16.46 -10.21 -8.29
C ASN A 453 17.71 -11.08 -8.47
N LEU A 454 18.16 -11.31 -9.71
CA LEU A 454 19.40 -12.05 -9.99
C LEU A 454 20.61 -11.35 -9.34
N ILE A 455 20.81 -10.06 -9.60
CA ILE A 455 21.94 -9.29 -9.07
C ILE A 455 21.94 -9.32 -7.54
N HIS A 456 20.77 -9.12 -6.92
CA HIS A 456 20.62 -9.20 -5.47
C HIS A 456 21.02 -10.57 -4.92
N ASN A 457 20.53 -11.65 -5.52
CA ASN A 457 20.83 -13.01 -5.08
C ASN A 457 22.31 -13.38 -5.28
N LEU A 458 22.93 -12.97 -6.39
CA LEU A 458 24.35 -13.18 -6.63
C LEU A 458 25.23 -12.48 -5.58
N ALA A 459 24.83 -11.26 -5.16
CA ALA A 459 25.51 -10.51 -4.10
C ALA A 459 25.43 -11.23 -2.74
N HIS A 460 24.36 -12.01 -2.51
CA HIS A 460 24.17 -12.83 -1.31
C HIS A 460 24.72 -14.27 -1.44
N GLY A 461 25.44 -14.58 -2.51
CA GLY A 461 26.13 -15.86 -2.68
C GLY A 461 25.30 -16.97 -3.30
N ASN A 462 24.05 -16.71 -3.71
CA ASN A 462 23.24 -17.68 -4.44
C ASN A 462 23.79 -17.87 -5.86
N ARG A 463 24.03 -19.11 -6.28
CA ARG A 463 24.70 -19.45 -7.54
C ARG A 463 23.79 -20.20 -8.53
N GLU A 464 22.59 -20.51 -8.14
CA GLU A 464 21.54 -21.09 -8.98
C GLU A 464 20.23 -20.37 -8.69
N LEU A 465 19.56 -19.90 -9.74
CA LEU A 465 18.29 -19.17 -9.64
C LEU A 465 17.37 -19.57 -10.78
N ARG A 466 16.14 -19.88 -10.41
CA ARG A 466 15.03 -20.16 -11.32
C ARG A 466 13.85 -19.36 -10.82
N LEU A 467 13.66 -18.19 -11.39
CA LEU A 467 12.62 -17.25 -10.96
C LEU A 467 11.62 -17.03 -12.07
N PHE A 468 10.34 -16.90 -11.73
CA PHE A 468 9.31 -16.43 -12.66
C PHE A 468 8.40 -15.39 -11.99
N GLU A 469 7.77 -14.57 -12.80
CA GLU A 469 6.78 -13.60 -12.37
C GLU A 469 5.62 -13.56 -13.36
N MET A 470 4.38 -13.58 -12.86
CA MET A 470 3.17 -13.33 -13.63
C MET A 470 2.55 -12.03 -13.18
N ALA A 471 2.61 -11.00 -14.01
CA ALA A 471 2.18 -9.66 -13.62
C ALA A 471 1.86 -8.77 -14.82
N LYS A 472 1.36 -7.56 -14.52
CA LYS A 472 1.04 -6.58 -15.54
C LYS A 472 2.25 -5.74 -15.93
N ALA A 473 2.33 -5.41 -17.21
CA ALA A 473 3.14 -4.37 -17.83
C ALA A 473 2.22 -3.22 -18.28
N PHE A 474 2.72 -2.00 -18.28
CA PHE A 474 1.94 -0.78 -18.51
C PHE A 474 2.56 0.02 -19.65
N ILE A 475 1.81 0.29 -20.72
CA ILE A 475 2.30 1.02 -21.87
C ILE A 475 1.44 2.26 -22.06
N ASP A 476 2.07 3.43 -22.08
CA ASP A 476 1.38 4.68 -22.38
C ASP A 476 0.95 4.72 -23.86
N ILE A 477 -0.29 5.09 -24.11
CA ILE A 477 -0.82 5.18 -25.47
C ILE A 477 -0.70 6.61 -25.99
N ASP A 478 -1.20 7.61 -25.22
CA ASP A 478 -1.35 8.99 -25.68
C ASP A 478 -1.22 10.06 -24.58
N HIS A 479 -0.70 9.73 -23.41
CA HIS A 479 -0.56 10.58 -22.20
C HIS A 479 -1.87 11.13 -21.60
N ASN A 480 -3.02 10.96 -22.26
CA ASN A 480 -4.32 11.49 -21.81
C ASN A 480 -5.33 10.40 -21.46
N SER A 481 -5.11 9.17 -21.89
CA SER A 481 -5.92 8.01 -21.56
C SER A 481 -5.28 7.12 -20.51
N LEU A 482 -6.03 6.15 -19.99
CA LEU A 482 -5.47 5.11 -19.15
C LEU A 482 -4.46 4.28 -19.96
N PRO A 483 -3.35 3.85 -19.35
CA PRO A 483 -2.36 3.03 -20.04
C PRO A 483 -2.94 1.68 -20.45
N GLU A 484 -2.37 1.09 -21.49
CA GLU A 484 -2.64 -0.31 -21.82
C GLU A 484 -1.98 -1.23 -20.80
N GLU A 485 -2.78 -2.04 -20.12
CA GLU A 485 -2.33 -3.03 -19.16
C GLU A 485 -2.24 -4.41 -19.83
N LYS A 486 -1.02 -4.93 -20.00
CA LYS A 486 -0.78 -6.27 -20.57
C LYS A 486 -0.32 -7.24 -19.52
N GLU A 487 -1.05 -8.32 -19.34
CA GLU A 487 -0.58 -9.43 -18.51
C GLU A 487 0.57 -10.16 -19.18
N ARG A 488 1.66 -10.33 -18.46
CA ARG A 488 2.87 -10.99 -18.91
C ARG A 488 3.25 -12.11 -17.97
N ILE A 489 3.92 -13.11 -18.51
CA ILE A 489 4.70 -14.09 -17.75
C ILE A 489 6.15 -13.96 -18.17
N ALA A 490 7.04 -13.83 -17.22
CA ALA A 490 8.48 -13.87 -17.47
C ALA A 490 9.16 -14.88 -16.57
N ALA A 491 10.23 -15.49 -17.07
CA ALA A 491 11.09 -16.39 -16.31
C ALA A 491 12.55 -16.02 -16.53
N LEU A 492 13.35 -16.20 -15.48
CA LEU A 492 14.79 -16.03 -15.50
C LEU A 492 15.44 -17.31 -14.95
N TYR A 493 16.39 -17.82 -15.67
CA TYR A 493 17.18 -19.00 -15.30
C TYR A 493 18.67 -18.65 -15.30
N TYR A 494 19.32 -18.94 -14.20
CA TYR A 494 20.76 -18.81 -14.03
C TYR A 494 21.30 -19.98 -13.21
N ARG A 495 22.40 -20.59 -13.67
CA ARG A 495 23.21 -21.47 -12.84
C ARG A 495 24.70 -21.29 -13.12
N GLU A 496 25.49 -21.33 -12.08
CA GLU A 496 26.93 -21.39 -12.21
C GLU A 496 27.33 -22.86 -12.51
N LYS A 497 28.04 -23.08 -13.65
CA LYS A 497 28.51 -24.42 -14.00
C LYS A 497 29.63 -24.84 -13.06
N THR A 498 29.29 -25.65 -12.08
CA THR A 498 30.25 -26.28 -11.18
C THR A 498 30.78 -27.57 -11.79
N LYS A 499 32.04 -27.92 -11.48
CA LYS A 499 32.57 -29.23 -11.86
C LYS A 499 31.85 -30.30 -11.06
N THR A 500 30.96 -31.06 -11.72
CA THR A 500 30.28 -32.22 -11.14
C THR A 500 30.92 -33.50 -11.60
N LEU A 501 30.64 -34.60 -10.90
CA LEU A 501 31.10 -35.94 -11.29
C LEU A 501 30.53 -36.39 -12.64
N TYR A 502 29.38 -35.84 -13.02
CA TYR A 502 28.72 -36.11 -14.30
C TYR A 502 28.80 -34.86 -15.18
N LYS A 503 29.19 -35.04 -16.43
CA LYS A 503 29.16 -33.96 -17.42
C LYS A 503 27.71 -33.69 -17.80
N ASP A 504 27.19 -32.54 -17.39
CA ASP A 504 25.97 -31.96 -17.93
C ASP A 504 26.38 -30.91 -18.98
N ASP A 505 26.45 -31.34 -20.23
CA ASP A 505 26.85 -30.50 -21.36
C ASP A 505 25.62 -29.85 -22.03
N THR A 506 24.39 -30.06 -21.50
CA THR A 506 23.18 -29.48 -22.07
C THR A 506 23.23 -27.96 -21.95
N PRO A 507 23.13 -27.23 -23.07
CA PRO A 507 23.06 -25.76 -23.03
C PRO A 507 21.82 -25.28 -22.29
N ASP A 508 21.98 -24.32 -21.37
CA ASP A 508 20.90 -23.79 -20.52
C ASP A 508 19.72 -23.23 -21.34
N PHE A 509 19.97 -22.71 -22.55
CA PHE A 509 18.94 -22.29 -23.48
C PHE A 509 17.93 -23.41 -23.80
N PHE A 510 18.40 -24.62 -24.08
CA PHE A 510 17.51 -25.73 -24.39
C PHE A 510 16.77 -26.28 -23.17
N VAL A 511 17.35 -26.13 -21.97
CA VAL A 511 16.67 -26.45 -20.72
C VAL A 511 15.45 -25.54 -20.54
N VAL A 512 15.62 -24.22 -20.65
CA VAL A 512 14.52 -23.26 -20.49
C VAL A 512 13.52 -23.35 -21.64
N LYS A 513 14.01 -23.60 -22.87
CA LYS A 513 13.13 -23.87 -24.00
C LYS A 513 12.22 -25.08 -23.75
N GLY A 514 12.75 -26.20 -23.28
CA GLY A 514 11.97 -27.39 -22.94
C GLY A 514 10.96 -27.15 -21.82
N ILE A 515 11.29 -26.30 -20.85
CA ILE A 515 10.35 -25.88 -19.81
C ILE A 515 9.20 -25.03 -20.40
N GLY A 516 9.52 -24.11 -21.30
CA GLY A 516 8.51 -23.34 -22.03
C GLY A 516 7.60 -24.22 -22.89
N ASP A 517 8.18 -25.23 -23.59
CA ASP A 517 7.43 -26.21 -24.37
C ASP A 517 6.46 -27.00 -23.45
N ALA A 518 6.97 -27.56 -22.36
CA ALA A 518 6.16 -28.32 -21.40
C ALA A 518 5.03 -27.49 -20.77
N MET A 519 5.30 -26.22 -20.48
CA MET A 519 4.30 -25.28 -19.95
C MET A 519 3.17 -25.04 -20.97
N LEU A 520 3.52 -24.75 -22.24
CA LEU A 520 2.55 -24.50 -23.31
C LEU A 520 1.74 -25.76 -23.63
N GLU A 521 2.37 -26.93 -23.71
CA GLU A 521 1.71 -28.21 -23.93
C GLU A 521 0.77 -28.56 -22.76
N GLY A 522 1.18 -28.28 -21.51
CA GLY A 522 0.40 -28.52 -20.30
C GLY A 522 -0.94 -27.76 -20.26
N ILE A 523 -1.05 -26.65 -20.98
CA ILE A 523 -2.29 -25.87 -21.11
C ILE A 523 -2.99 -26.08 -22.47
N GLY A 524 -2.57 -27.10 -23.23
CA GLY A 524 -3.20 -27.51 -24.49
C GLY A 524 -2.79 -26.67 -25.71
N ILE A 525 -1.69 -25.91 -25.62
CA ILE A 525 -1.13 -25.19 -26.78
C ILE A 525 -0.12 -26.12 -27.47
N SER A 526 -0.54 -26.74 -28.55
CA SER A 526 0.31 -27.52 -29.46
C SER A 526 0.56 -26.73 -30.76
N GLY A 527 1.70 -26.96 -31.41
CA GLY A 527 2.03 -26.34 -32.69
C GLY A 527 2.62 -24.92 -32.56
N HIS A 528 3.13 -24.57 -31.39
CA HIS A 528 4.02 -23.41 -31.25
C HIS A 528 5.33 -23.65 -32.00
N SER A 529 5.97 -22.58 -32.44
CA SER A 529 7.24 -22.65 -33.19
C SER A 529 8.20 -21.55 -32.71
N TYR A 530 9.44 -21.71 -33.10
CA TYR A 530 10.51 -20.78 -32.73
C TYR A 530 11.13 -20.20 -34.02
N VAL A 531 11.21 -18.88 -34.07
CA VAL A 531 11.91 -18.17 -35.13
C VAL A 531 13.00 -17.30 -34.55
N ARG A 532 14.02 -16.96 -35.32
CA ARG A 532 15.12 -16.11 -34.84
C ARG A 532 14.57 -14.83 -34.19
N SER A 533 15.09 -14.50 -33.01
CA SER A 533 14.72 -13.28 -32.30
C SER A 533 15.56 -12.07 -32.72
N ASP A 534 14.95 -10.91 -32.71
CA ASP A 534 15.52 -9.59 -32.93
C ASP A 534 15.55 -8.74 -31.64
N GLU A 535 15.26 -9.35 -30.49
CA GLU A 535 15.29 -8.64 -29.20
C GLU A 535 16.70 -8.10 -28.90
N PRO A 536 16.84 -6.77 -28.64
CA PRO A 536 18.14 -6.10 -28.62
C PRO A 536 19.05 -6.54 -27.46
N PHE A 537 18.46 -6.99 -26.35
CA PHE A 537 19.20 -7.44 -25.18
C PHE A 537 19.55 -8.92 -25.18
N LEU A 538 19.12 -9.67 -26.19
CA LEU A 538 19.39 -11.09 -26.30
C LEU A 538 20.59 -11.40 -27.20
N HIS A 539 21.23 -12.52 -26.93
CA HIS A 539 22.33 -13.02 -27.74
C HIS A 539 21.84 -13.42 -29.14
N PRO A 540 22.41 -12.91 -30.24
CA PRO A 540 21.88 -13.09 -31.59
C PRO A 540 21.86 -14.53 -32.10
N GLY A 541 22.67 -15.40 -31.54
CA GLY A 541 22.73 -16.85 -31.90
C GLY A 541 22.09 -17.78 -30.86
N ARG A 542 21.61 -17.27 -29.74
CA ARG A 542 20.99 -18.06 -28.66
C ARG A 542 19.72 -17.40 -28.16
N SER A 543 18.84 -17.05 -29.09
CA SER A 543 17.55 -16.42 -28.83
C SER A 543 16.52 -16.79 -29.90
N ALA A 544 15.26 -16.80 -29.51
CA ALA A 544 14.15 -17.06 -30.41
C ALA A 544 12.89 -16.27 -29.98
N ASN A 545 12.08 -15.87 -30.95
CA ASN A 545 10.70 -15.47 -30.73
C ASN A 545 9.84 -16.74 -30.67
N ILE A 546 8.91 -16.76 -29.72
CA ILE A 546 7.93 -17.83 -29.53
C ILE A 546 6.68 -17.46 -30.34
N MET A 547 6.35 -18.30 -31.31
CA MET A 547 5.23 -18.11 -32.21
C MET A 547 4.10 -19.06 -31.85
N ILE A 548 2.88 -18.54 -31.69
CA ILE A 548 1.67 -19.34 -31.44
C ILE A 548 0.61 -18.89 -32.43
N GLY A 549 0.05 -19.82 -33.20
CA GLY A 549 -0.94 -19.50 -34.24
C GLY A 549 -0.47 -18.52 -35.27
N GLY A 550 0.84 -18.50 -35.59
CA GLY A 550 1.46 -17.59 -36.56
C GLY A 550 1.79 -16.18 -36.01
N SER A 551 1.43 -15.86 -34.77
CA SER A 551 1.71 -14.57 -34.13
C SER A 551 2.80 -14.70 -33.09
N LYS A 552 3.59 -13.62 -32.86
CA LYS A 552 4.61 -13.56 -31.80
C LYS A 552 3.89 -13.47 -30.44
N ALA A 553 4.05 -14.51 -29.65
CA ALA A 553 3.52 -14.57 -28.28
C ALA A 553 4.56 -14.15 -27.21
N GLY A 554 5.85 -14.16 -27.57
CA GLY A 554 6.91 -13.80 -26.65
C GLY A 554 8.30 -14.06 -27.24
N PHE A 555 9.27 -14.10 -26.34
CA PHE A 555 10.66 -14.39 -26.68
C PHE A 555 11.32 -15.25 -25.59
N ILE A 556 12.40 -15.92 -25.97
CA ILE A 556 13.32 -16.65 -25.08
C ILE A 556 14.75 -16.43 -25.56
N GLY A 557 15.68 -16.21 -24.67
CA GLY A 557 17.10 -16.13 -25.06
C GLY A 557 18.05 -15.88 -23.91
N GLU A 558 19.32 -16.07 -24.23
CA GLU A 558 20.43 -15.71 -23.33
C GLU A 558 20.67 -14.22 -23.42
N LEU A 559 20.90 -13.55 -22.30
CA LEU A 559 21.28 -12.12 -22.31
C LEU A 559 22.58 -11.94 -23.12
N SER A 560 22.65 -10.87 -23.89
CA SER A 560 23.85 -10.59 -24.66
C SER A 560 25.04 -10.26 -23.76
N PRO A 561 26.30 -10.54 -24.18
CA PRO A 561 27.47 -10.18 -23.40
C PRO A 561 27.57 -8.71 -23.06
N ALA A 562 27.16 -7.83 -23.96
CA ALA A 562 27.14 -6.39 -23.73
C ALA A 562 26.18 -5.97 -22.61
N VAL A 563 25.01 -6.61 -22.53
CA VAL A 563 24.04 -6.38 -21.45
C VAL A 563 24.56 -6.92 -20.11
N ILE A 564 25.18 -8.09 -20.11
CA ILE A 564 25.82 -8.67 -18.92
C ILE A 564 26.88 -7.73 -18.35
N GLU A 565 27.72 -7.15 -19.25
CA GLU A 565 28.72 -6.17 -18.87
C GLU A 565 28.11 -4.86 -18.32
N ALA A 566 27.11 -4.31 -19.01
CA ALA A 566 26.40 -3.10 -18.59
C ALA A 566 25.71 -3.25 -17.23
N LEU A 567 25.26 -4.47 -16.89
CA LEU A 567 24.62 -4.80 -15.62
C LEU A 567 25.64 -5.17 -14.51
N ASP A 568 26.95 -5.17 -14.79
CA ASP A 568 28.03 -5.57 -13.86
C ASP A 568 27.79 -6.95 -13.21
N ILE A 569 27.26 -7.91 -13.98
CA ILE A 569 27.00 -9.26 -13.46
C ILE A 569 28.33 -10.00 -13.31
N LYS A 570 28.81 -10.11 -12.06
CA LYS A 570 30.08 -10.71 -11.69
C LYS A 570 29.97 -12.23 -11.57
N ALA A 571 30.09 -12.93 -12.69
CA ALA A 571 30.16 -14.39 -12.70
C ALA A 571 31.14 -14.90 -13.78
N GLN A 572 31.71 -16.08 -13.57
CA GLN A 572 32.55 -16.71 -14.60
C GLN A 572 31.67 -17.26 -15.74
N LYS A 573 31.71 -16.61 -16.93
CA LYS A 573 30.94 -16.97 -18.11
C LYS A 573 29.42 -17.09 -17.80
N PRO A 574 28.78 -16.01 -17.38
CA PRO A 574 27.39 -16.04 -16.99
C PRO A 574 26.51 -16.38 -18.20
N SER A 575 25.72 -17.45 -18.10
CA SER A 575 24.62 -17.75 -19.02
C SER A 575 23.34 -17.46 -18.29
N VAL A 576 22.72 -16.31 -18.59
CA VAL A 576 21.44 -15.87 -18.03
C VAL A 576 20.39 -16.01 -19.12
N ILE A 577 19.46 -16.93 -18.94
CA ILE A 577 18.36 -17.13 -19.89
C ILE A 577 17.13 -16.39 -19.36
N VAL A 578 16.49 -15.61 -20.22
CA VAL A 578 15.22 -14.96 -19.94
C VAL A 578 14.17 -15.35 -20.97
N MET A 579 12.94 -15.47 -20.50
CA MET A 579 11.76 -15.72 -21.32
C MET A 579 10.68 -14.75 -20.88
N GLU A 580 9.97 -14.11 -21.83
CA GLU A 580 8.78 -13.34 -21.51
C GLU A 580 7.72 -13.59 -22.58
N MET A 581 6.46 -13.80 -22.16
CA MET A 581 5.33 -14.05 -23.06
C MET A 581 4.11 -13.24 -22.66
N ASP A 582 3.26 -12.96 -23.63
CA ASP A 582 1.94 -12.35 -23.44
C ASP A 582 0.96 -13.39 -22.87
N LEU A 583 0.63 -13.23 -21.59
CA LEU A 583 -0.23 -14.17 -20.89
C LEU A 583 -1.69 -14.11 -21.39
N GLY A 584 -2.15 -12.94 -21.80
CA GLY A 584 -3.48 -12.77 -22.40
C GLY A 584 -3.62 -13.54 -23.72
N ALA A 585 -2.60 -13.47 -24.58
CA ALA A 585 -2.56 -14.23 -25.82
C ALA A 585 -2.54 -15.75 -25.55
N ILE A 586 -1.72 -16.20 -24.60
CA ILE A 586 -1.64 -17.61 -24.20
C ILE A 586 -3.02 -18.11 -23.69
N ILE A 587 -3.66 -17.36 -22.80
CA ILE A 587 -4.97 -17.73 -22.25
C ILE A 587 -6.03 -17.85 -23.35
N SER A 588 -6.03 -16.91 -24.33
CA SER A 588 -7.01 -16.91 -25.41
C SER A 588 -6.84 -18.09 -26.40
N LEU A 589 -5.63 -18.62 -26.52
CA LEU A 589 -5.29 -19.72 -27.45
C LEU A 589 -5.25 -21.10 -26.77
N SER A 590 -5.35 -21.14 -25.44
CA SER A 590 -5.35 -22.39 -24.67
C SER A 590 -6.59 -23.25 -24.99
N LYS A 591 -6.39 -24.54 -25.20
CA LYS A 591 -7.44 -25.53 -25.42
C LYS A 591 -7.35 -26.63 -24.39
N ARG A 592 -8.34 -26.68 -23.50
CA ARG A 592 -8.38 -27.70 -22.41
C ARG A 592 -9.04 -29.01 -22.83
N ASP A 593 -9.68 -29.04 -23.97
CA ASP A 593 -10.37 -30.25 -24.43
C ASP A 593 -9.34 -31.29 -24.87
N ALA A 594 -9.14 -32.30 -24.03
CA ALA A 594 -8.33 -33.43 -24.37
C ALA A 594 -9.03 -34.26 -25.46
N ILE A 595 -8.36 -34.39 -26.60
CA ILE A 595 -8.85 -35.23 -27.70
C ILE A 595 -8.30 -36.63 -27.50
N TYR A 596 -9.19 -37.61 -27.31
CA TYR A 596 -8.80 -39.01 -27.23
C TYR A 596 -8.21 -39.46 -28.58
N LYS A 597 -7.00 -40.02 -28.55
CA LYS A 597 -6.38 -40.77 -29.65
C LYS A 597 -6.34 -42.24 -29.31
N GLN A 598 -6.81 -43.07 -30.22
CA GLN A 598 -6.79 -44.52 -30.02
C GLN A 598 -5.34 -44.99 -29.88
N LEU A 599 -5.08 -45.86 -28.88
CA LEU A 599 -3.78 -46.47 -28.74
C LEU A 599 -3.41 -47.29 -29.96
N PRO A 600 -2.17 -47.18 -30.44
CA PRO A 600 -1.70 -47.97 -31.59
C PRO A 600 -1.76 -49.46 -31.32
N LYS A 601 -2.29 -50.21 -32.26
CA LYS A 601 -2.38 -51.68 -32.18
C LYS A 601 -1.20 -52.40 -32.80
N TYR A 602 -0.48 -51.71 -33.70
CA TYR A 602 0.62 -52.30 -34.48
C TYR A 602 1.96 -51.68 -34.08
N PRO A 603 3.09 -52.42 -34.19
CA PRO A 603 4.41 -51.90 -33.88
C PRO A 603 4.83 -50.82 -34.89
N PHE A 604 5.72 -49.95 -34.45
CA PHE A 604 6.37 -48.95 -35.32
C PHE A 604 7.70 -49.50 -35.90
N VAL A 605 8.17 -48.90 -36.97
CA VAL A 605 9.50 -49.06 -37.55
C VAL A 605 10.19 -47.71 -37.57
N GLU A 606 11.47 -47.64 -37.24
CA GLU A 606 12.25 -46.40 -37.30
C GLU A 606 13.34 -46.47 -38.35
N ARG A 607 13.63 -45.29 -38.96
CA ARG A 607 14.75 -45.11 -39.88
C ARG A 607 15.49 -43.84 -39.56
N ASP A 608 16.78 -43.94 -39.45
CA ASP A 608 17.70 -42.87 -39.19
C ASP A 608 18.32 -42.37 -40.53
N THR A 609 18.39 -41.08 -40.71
CA THR A 609 19.04 -40.47 -41.88
C THR A 609 19.81 -39.26 -41.46
N ALA A 610 21.03 -39.12 -41.97
CA ALA A 610 21.82 -37.90 -41.78
C ALA A 610 22.02 -37.20 -43.14
N ILE A 611 21.72 -35.88 -43.14
CA ILE A 611 21.92 -35.07 -44.35
C ILE A 611 22.90 -33.93 -44.05
N ILE A 612 23.71 -33.59 -45.05
CA ILE A 612 24.62 -32.44 -45.01
C ILE A 612 23.93 -31.26 -45.72
N VAL A 613 23.73 -30.16 -45.00
CA VAL A 613 23.05 -28.98 -45.46
C VAL A 613 23.87 -27.71 -45.17
N ASP A 614 23.45 -26.56 -45.71
CA ASP A 614 24.01 -25.24 -45.37
C ASP A 614 23.87 -25.01 -43.84
N ALA A 615 24.90 -24.50 -43.20
CA ALA A 615 24.90 -24.23 -41.76
C ALA A 615 23.81 -23.27 -41.30
N ARG A 616 23.34 -22.38 -42.18
CA ARG A 616 22.31 -21.38 -41.91
C ARG A 616 20.89 -21.95 -41.94
N LEU A 617 20.67 -23.11 -42.60
CA LEU A 617 19.35 -23.73 -42.70
C LEU A 617 18.88 -24.16 -41.31
N GLN A 618 17.66 -23.73 -40.91
CA GLN A 618 17.13 -24.06 -39.59
C GLN A 618 16.65 -25.51 -39.52
N ALA A 619 16.89 -26.18 -38.40
CA ALA A 619 16.40 -27.53 -38.17
C ALA A 619 14.87 -27.65 -38.23
N ALA A 620 14.17 -26.59 -37.81
CA ALA A 620 12.71 -26.50 -37.90
C ALA A 620 12.18 -26.50 -39.33
N GLU A 621 12.90 -25.92 -40.30
CA GLU A 621 12.55 -25.95 -41.72
C GLU A 621 12.61 -27.38 -42.26
N ILE A 622 13.63 -28.14 -41.88
CA ILE A 622 13.77 -29.56 -42.26
C ILE A 622 12.60 -30.37 -41.68
N ILE A 623 12.30 -30.22 -40.41
CA ILE A 623 11.15 -30.90 -39.77
C ILE A 623 9.84 -30.51 -40.45
N GLY A 624 9.66 -29.23 -40.76
CA GLY A 624 8.48 -28.72 -41.46
C GLY A 624 8.31 -29.41 -42.82
N HIS A 625 9.33 -29.39 -43.66
CA HIS A 625 9.32 -30.06 -44.97
C HIS A 625 9.05 -31.53 -44.86
N LEU A 626 9.67 -32.23 -43.91
CA LEU A 626 9.44 -33.66 -43.68
C LEU A 626 7.99 -33.94 -43.24
N LYS A 627 7.43 -33.13 -42.34
CA LYS A 627 6.04 -33.28 -41.90
C LYS A 627 5.01 -32.92 -42.97
N ASP A 628 5.27 -31.90 -43.76
CA ASP A 628 4.38 -31.47 -44.83
C ASP A 628 4.29 -32.52 -45.97
N HIS A 629 5.39 -33.27 -46.21
CA HIS A 629 5.43 -34.31 -47.24
C HIS A 629 5.21 -35.73 -46.67
N ALA A 630 4.98 -35.83 -45.37
CA ALA A 630 4.76 -37.10 -44.70
C ALA A 630 3.51 -37.82 -45.25
N SER A 631 3.67 -39.07 -45.65
CA SER A 631 2.55 -39.96 -45.99
C SER A 631 1.79 -40.36 -44.70
N GLY A 632 0.59 -40.90 -44.85
CA GLY A 632 -0.25 -41.34 -43.70
C GLY A 632 0.32 -42.40 -42.80
N ILE A 633 1.48 -42.98 -43.14
CA ILE A 633 2.20 -43.94 -42.31
C ILE A 633 3.36 -43.30 -41.51
N VAL A 634 3.71 -42.06 -41.74
CA VAL A 634 4.72 -41.35 -40.94
C VAL A 634 4.05 -40.86 -39.64
N GLU A 635 4.46 -41.41 -38.51
CA GLU A 635 3.92 -41.10 -37.22
C GLU A 635 4.60 -39.89 -36.58
N ASP A 636 5.95 -39.83 -36.66
CA ASP A 636 6.73 -38.75 -36.06
C ASP A 636 8.08 -38.58 -36.79
N VAL A 637 8.62 -37.34 -36.70
CA VAL A 637 9.95 -36.98 -37.18
C VAL A 637 10.66 -36.17 -36.11
N SER A 638 11.83 -36.64 -35.69
CA SER A 638 12.66 -36.01 -34.65
C SER A 638 14.14 -35.90 -35.09
N ILE A 639 14.78 -34.78 -34.68
CA ILE A 639 16.22 -34.59 -34.88
C ILE A 639 16.90 -35.04 -33.57
N PHE A 640 17.93 -35.90 -33.75
CA PHE A 640 18.66 -36.44 -32.61
C PHE A 640 20.15 -36.06 -32.58
N ASP A 641 20.72 -35.59 -33.71
CA ASP A 641 22.12 -35.15 -33.74
C ASP A 641 22.34 -34.01 -34.76
N ILE A 642 23.20 -33.06 -34.38
CA ILE A 642 23.69 -31.97 -35.25
C ILE A 642 25.21 -31.93 -35.10
N TYR A 643 25.91 -32.19 -36.20
CA TYR A 643 27.36 -32.18 -36.24
C TYR A 643 27.91 -31.09 -37.14
N GLN A 644 28.88 -30.33 -36.64
CA GLN A 644 29.67 -29.37 -37.42
C GLN A 644 31.17 -29.68 -37.17
N GLY A 645 31.86 -30.09 -38.24
CA GLY A 645 33.28 -30.43 -38.09
C GLY A 645 33.99 -30.49 -39.44
N GLY A 646 35.33 -30.60 -39.42
CA GLY A 646 36.20 -30.50 -40.58
C GLY A 646 35.91 -31.45 -41.72
N ASN A 647 35.26 -32.60 -41.47
CA ASN A 647 34.94 -33.60 -42.49
C ASN A 647 33.68 -33.29 -43.32
N ILE A 648 32.93 -32.20 -43.03
CA ILE A 648 31.67 -31.88 -43.67
C ILE A 648 31.79 -30.69 -44.63
N GLY A 649 32.89 -29.94 -44.58
CA GLY A 649 33.15 -28.75 -45.34
C GLY A 649 32.75 -27.44 -44.63
N VAL A 650 33.47 -26.37 -44.97
CA VAL A 650 33.23 -25.05 -44.34
C VAL A 650 31.84 -24.51 -44.75
N GLY A 651 31.07 -24.00 -43.77
CA GLY A 651 29.74 -23.48 -44.00
C GLY A 651 28.63 -24.51 -44.08
N LYS A 652 28.92 -25.79 -43.80
CA LYS A 652 27.94 -26.89 -43.78
C LYS A 652 27.79 -27.50 -42.42
N LYS A 653 26.63 -28.13 -42.15
CA LYS A 653 26.33 -28.95 -40.99
C LYS A 653 25.66 -30.26 -41.39
N SER A 654 25.88 -31.32 -40.64
CA SER A 654 25.12 -32.56 -40.74
C SER A 654 23.99 -32.54 -39.72
N ILE A 655 22.79 -32.86 -40.18
CA ILE A 655 21.63 -33.03 -39.31
C ILE A 655 21.16 -34.47 -39.43
N ALA A 656 21.11 -35.18 -38.32
CA ALA A 656 20.57 -36.52 -38.26
C ALA A 656 19.16 -36.50 -37.65
N PHE A 657 18.25 -37.13 -38.38
CA PHE A 657 16.84 -37.22 -37.97
C PHE A 657 16.36 -38.67 -38.03
N ASN A 658 15.45 -38.96 -37.09
CA ASN A 658 14.73 -40.25 -37.04
C ASN A 658 13.32 -40.04 -37.56
N VAL A 659 12.83 -40.95 -38.37
CA VAL A 659 11.45 -41.00 -38.85
C VAL A 659 10.81 -42.28 -38.36
N ARG A 660 9.71 -42.14 -37.62
CA ARG A 660 8.93 -43.25 -37.13
C ARG A 660 7.74 -43.53 -38.05
N TYR A 661 7.64 -44.76 -38.47
CA TYR A 661 6.59 -45.25 -39.36
C TYR A 661 5.65 -46.19 -38.61
N ARG A 662 4.33 -45.96 -38.76
CA ARG A 662 3.32 -46.86 -38.18
C ARG A 662 2.02 -46.77 -39.02
N SER A 663 1.34 -47.91 -39.17
CA SER A 663 0.01 -47.94 -39.76
C SER A 663 -1.03 -48.22 -38.65
N PRO A 664 -2.20 -47.54 -38.65
CA PRO A 664 -3.32 -47.86 -37.76
C PRO A 664 -4.01 -49.17 -38.14
N GLU A 665 -3.80 -49.69 -39.33
CA GLU A 665 -4.55 -50.81 -39.89
C GLU A 665 -3.82 -52.13 -39.93
N LYS A 666 -2.45 -52.13 -40.07
CA LYS A 666 -1.62 -53.32 -40.23
C LYS A 666 -0.20 -53.11 -39.74
N THR A 667 0.53 -54.21 -39.56
CA THR A 667 2.00 -54.19 -39.44
C THR A 667 2.63 -53.84 -40.78
N LEU A 668 3.53 -52.85 -40.81
CA LEU A 668 4.23 -52.44 -42.03
C LEU A 668 5.30 -53.46 -42.40
N THR A 669 5.48 -53.67 -43.71
CA THR A 669 6.59 -54.46 -44.23
C THR A 669 7.83 -53.55 -44.43
N ASP A 670 9.03 -54.14 -44.39
CA ASP A 670 10.27 -53.40 -44.61
C ASP A 670 10.27 -52.64 -45.95
N GLN A 671 9.70 -53.29 -47.01
CA GLN A 671 9.62 -52.68 -48.33
C GLN A 671 8.73 -51.41 -48.35
N GLU A 672 7.57 -51.45 -47.71
CA GLU A 672 6.68 -50.28 -47.61
C GLU A 672 7.34 -49.12 -46.89
N VAL A 673 8.11 -49.39 -45.83
CA VAL A 673 8.86 -48.39 -45.08
C VAL A 673 9.99 -47.82 -45.90
N GLU A 674 10.76 -48.66 -46.60
CA GLU A 674 11.91 -48.26 -47.39
C GLU A 674 11.49 -47.37 -48.56
N ASP A 675 10.45 -47.77 -49.29
CA ASP A 675 9.92 -47.00 -50.43
C ASP A 675 9.42 -45.61 -49.97
N THR A 676 8.70 -45.56 -48.85
CA THR A 676 8.22 -44.29 -48.27
C THR A 676 9.39 -43.44 -47.75
N HIS A 677 10.34 -44.05 -47.08
CA HIS A 677 11.50 -43.36 -46.53
C HIS A 677 12.36 -42.72 -47.63
N LYS A 678 12.59 -43.45 -48.71
CA LYS A 678 13.33 -42.97 -49.87
C LYS A 678 12.67 -41.73 -50.48
N VAL A 679 11.35 -41.79 -50.72
CA VAL A 679 10.59 -40.64 -51.24
C VAL A 679 10.74 -39.41 -50.35
N LEU A 680 10.66 -39.60 -49.04
CA LEU A 680 10.79 -38.52 -48.06
C LEU A 680 12.21 -37.94 -48.03
N VAL A 681 13.24 -38.79 -48.10
CA VAL A 681 14.66 -38.38 -48.16
C VAL A 681 14.93 -37.63 -49.49
N ASP A 682 14.51 -38.17 -50.60
CA ASP A 682 14.71 -37.53 -51.90
C ASP A 682 14.04 -36.12 -51.95
N TYR A 683 12.84 -36.00 -51.41
CA TYR A 683 12.14 -34.74 -51.27
C TYR A 683 12.90 -33.70 -50.42
N ILE A 684 13.40 -34.10 -49.24
CA ILE A 684 14.14 -33.17 -48.37
C ILE A 684 15.48 -32.74 -48.97
N LEU A 685 16.16 -33.63 -49.70
CA LEU A 685 17.38 -33.29 -50.43
C LEU A 685 17.13 -32.28 -51.53
N GLU A 686 16.04 -32.44 -52.29
CA GLU A 686 15.63 -31.46 -53.33
C GLU A 686 15.35 -30.10 -52.71
N LYS A 687 14.58 -30.04 -51.61
CA LYS A 687 14.18 -28.80 -50.97
C LYS A 687 15.34 -28.06 -50.29
N THR A 688 16.28 -28.78 -49.73
CA THR A 688 17.39 -28.23 -48.96
C THR A 688 18.68 -28.07 -49.76
N GLY A 689 18.76 -28.63 -50.94
CA GLY A 689 20.02 -28.75 -51.71
C GLY A 689 21.07 -29.58 -50.95
N GLY A 690 20.63 -30.41 -50.04
CA GLY A 690 21.48 -31.25 -49.20
C GLY A 690 21.99 -32.50 -49.84
N GLN A 691 22.85 -33.26 -49.16
CA GLN A 691 23.37 -34.56 -49.54
C GLN A 691 23.30 -35.53 -48.36
N VAL A 692 22.99 -36.80 -48.64
CA VAL A 692 23.04 -37.84 -47.61
C VAL A 692 24.47 -37.96 -47.12
N ARG A 693 24.63 -38.01 -45.79
CA ARG A 693 25.91 -38.31 -45.16
C ARG A 693 26.05 -39.85 -45.13
N ILE A 694 27.01 -40.37 -45.88
CA ILE A 694 27.35 -41.79 -45.90
C ILE A 694 28.27 -42.13 -44.71
#